data_21acc521115109b5129dcccf32dcb998
#
_entry.id   21acc521115109b5129dcccf32dcb998
#
_cell.length_a   1.000
_cell.length_b   1.000
_cell.length_c   1.000
_cell.angle_alpha   90.00
_cell.angle_beta   90.00
_cell.angle_gamma   90.00
#
_symmetry.space_group_name_H-M   'P 1'
#
loop_
_entity.id
_entity.type
_entity.pdbx_description
1 polymer ?
#
loop_
_entity_poly.entity_id
_entity_poly.type
_entity_poly.pdbx_seq_one_letter_code
_entity_poly.pdbx_strand_id
1 'polypeptide(L)'
;MGRTRSHTRRHPRSNPRGVLSVRGGGFGFVQTAEGEFFVPESKMAGAFDGDLVEVAPLPVQSGRKKQPHERKADLRAGEKPAARVLRVVDRAHDTLVGRYEVAEPFGVVVPEDANIPYDIFTMRADRPDIEDGSLVRVRITTFPSRNTAATGVIEEVLGLADDEHAAVDVVIARHKLETVFSEGALSEARSAVLDEDGALASGYRDLRERFTFTIDPADARDFDDAVSLEPVSTCGVGTGIRVVDERGLGAARWRLGVHIADVAHYVPWNSSLDLDARRRATSVYLVDRVIPMLPDELSGDLCSLKPDEVRRTMTADLYLDDRARLVAYDLYPALIRSHARLSYEEAQALLDRCHPERSAEGAESKDLVRRDGACAPGDGLSDRLAALSRLAKQRFASRERAGGLDFDSVEARVVLDEEGSPTGIDLRVKTDATSLIEEAMILANETVAKHLRDAKSSSLYRVHEQPSADSLAALVPVFQDFAWFRDIDQADFIAGDAHVVQRVLEASAERPEGELVSTLLLRSMKRAVYRPDCAAHYGLASGAYTHFTSPIRRYPDLVVHRMLKALIGGRPEKFDQEKSALPWIAEHSSDMERIAEKAARESQEVKLIEYLERFVGQTFSATVSGVATYGAYVRLDNTAEGLIPCKNLGSEYFALDPVQHRLTGQDTGASYRLAQRLAVVLVSADPRARRLDFRPARDER
;
A
#
# COMPACT_ATOMS: atom_id res chain seq x y z
N MET A 1 -19.21 68.62 -24.40
CA MET A 1 -19.61 67.36 -23.78
C MET A 1 -18.60 66.29 -24.17
N GLY A 2 -17.58 66.10 -23.34
CA GLY A 2 -16.51 65.11 -23.55
C GLY A 2 -16.90 63.76 -22.93
N ARG A 3 -16.91 62.68 -23.71
CA ARG A 3 -17.03 61.31 -23.23
C ARG A 3 -15.66 60.79 -22.76
N THR A 4 -15.51 60.67 -21.44
CA THR A 4 -14.39 59.97 -20.80
C THR A 4 -14.56 58.49 -21.01
N ARG A 5 -13.65 57.86 -21.76
CA ARG A 5 -13.50 56.40 -21.86
C ARG A 5 -12.80 55.92 -20.58
N SER A 6 -13.52 55.19 -19.71
CA SER A 6 -12.91 54.48 -18.60
C SER A 6 -12.12 53.28 -19.15
N HIS A 7 -10.80 53.30 -19.03
CA HIS A 7 -9.93 52.15 -19.20
C HIS A 7 -10.00 51.32 -17.92
N THR A 8 -10.85 50.29 -17.89
CA THR A 8 -10.74 49.22 -16.91
C THR A 8 -9.42 48.51 -17.12
N ARG A 9 -8.45 48.74 -16.22
CA ARG A 9 -7.24 47.94 -16.11
C ARG A 9 -7.66 46.49 -15.82
N ARG A 10 -7.57 45.58 -16.84
CA ARG A 10 -7.60 44.14 -16.62
C ARG A 10 -6.40 43.77 -15.76
N HIS A 11 -6.61 43.29 -14.55
CA HIS A 11 -5.56 42.60 -13.79
C HIS A 11 -4.99 41.50 -14.68
N PRO A 12 -3.64 41.34 -14.77
CA PRO A 12 -3.08 40.22 -15.48
C PRO A 12 -3.57 38.94 -14.84
N ARG A 13 -4.27 38.07 -15.58
CA ARG A 13 -4.59 36.72 -15.12
C ARG A 13 -3.25 36.04 -14.85
N SER A 14 -3.05 35.52 -13.66
CA SER A 14 -1.92 34.65 -13.35
C SER A 14 -2.02 33.42 -14.26
N ASN A 15 -0.90 33.03 -14.86
CA ASN A 15 -0.87 31.82 -15.68
C ASN A 15 -1.21 30.58 -14.82
N PRO A 16 -1.89 29.57 -15.38
CA PRO A 16 -2.18 28.33 -14.68
C PRO A 16 -0.92 27.63 -14.17
N ARG A 17 -1.00 27.05 -12.97
CA ARG A 17 0.06 26.24 -12.37
C ARG A 17 -0.44 24.86 -12.09
N GLY A 18 0.40 23.86 -12.29
CA GLY A 18 0.06 22.47 -12.02
C GLY A 18 1.27 21.56 -12.11
N VAL A 19 1.06 20.31 -11.70
CA VAL A 19 2.09 19.29 -11.76
C VAL A 19 2.16 18.72 -13.18
N LEU A 20 3.38 18.64 -13.71
CA LEU A 20 3.68 18.07 -15.01
C LEU A 20 3.78 16.54 -14.89
N SER A 21 3.04 15.82 -15.73
CA SER A 21 3.20 14.38 -15.92
C SER A 21 3.75 14.11 -17.31
N VAL A 22 5.00 13.65 -17.38
CA VAL A 22 5.68 13.30 -18.63
C VAL A 22 5.29 11.88 -19.06
N ARG A 23 5.25 11.64 -20.37
CA ARG A 23 4.94 10.33 -20.96
C ARG A 23 6.04 9.89 -21.89
N GLY A 24 6.18 8.59 -22.07
CA GLY A 24 7.12 8.02 -23.01
C GLY A 24 7.01 8.66 -24.41
N GLY A 25 8.10 9.27 -24.88
CA GLY A 25 8.15 10.08 -26.09
C GLY A 25 8.25 11.59 -25.84
N GLY A 26 8.57 12.02 -24.61
CA GLY A 26 9.01 13.38 -24.26
C GLY A 26 7.91 14.44 -24.20
N PHE A 27 6.64 14.11 -24.36
CA PHE A 27 5.52 15.02 -24.16
C PHE A 27 4.89 14.84 -22.76
N GLY A 28 4.13 15.83 -22.28
CA GLY A 28 3.51 15.76 -20.98
C GLY A 28 2.12 16.39 -20.91
N PHE A 29 1.51 16.21 -19.74
CA PHE A 29 0.25 16.84 -19.36
C PHE A 29 0.43 17.60 -18.06
N VAL A 30 -0.21 18.75 -17.93
CA VAL A 30 -0.19 19.56 -16.71
C VAL A 30 -1.60 19.66 -16.17
N GLN A 31 -1.83 19.08 -15.00
CA GLN A 31 -3.10 19.19 -14.30
C GLN A 31 -3.11 20.50 -13.50
N THR A 32 -4.05 21.39 -13.83
CA THR A 32 -4.23 22.68 -13.16
C THR A 32 -5.66 22.83 -12.62
N ALA A 33 -5.90 23.87 -11.84
CA ALA A 33 -7.26 24.22 -11.40
C ALA A 33 -8.20 24.61 -12.56
N GLU A 34 -7.65 25.00 -13.71
CA GLU A 34 -8.40 25.40 -14.92
C GLU A 34 -8.64 24.21 -15.87
N GLY A 35 -8.13 23.02 -15.55
CA GLY A 35 -8.20 21.80 -16.34
C GLY A 35 -6.82 21.28 -16.72
N GLU A 36 -6.80 20.26 -17.57
CA GLU A 36 -5.58 19.58 -18.00
C GLU A 36 -5.10 20.13 -19.37
N PHE A 37 -3.82 20.43 -19.44
CA PHE A 37 -3.13 20.97 -20.64
C PHE A 37 -2.15 19.95 -21.20
N PHE A 38 -2.15 19.77 -22.52
CA PHE A 38 -1.13 19.01 -23.24
C PHE A 38 0.11 19.85 -23.50
N VAL A 39 1.30 19.36 -23.17
CA VAL A 39 2.59 20.03 -23.40
C VAL A 39 3.43 19.20 -24.38
N PRO A 40 3.66 19.70 -25.62
CA PRO A 40 4.54 19.02 -26.56
C PRO A 40 6.00 19.02 -26.06
N GLU A 41 6.77 18.00 -26.44
CA GLU A 41 8.19 17.83 -26.08
C GLU A 41 8.99 19.13 -26.29
N SER A 42 8.87 19.76 -27.44
CA SER A 42 9.57 21.01 -27.78
C SER A 42 9.18 22.23 -26.92
N LYS A 43 8.19 22.07 -26.03
CA LYS A 43 7.62 23.13 -25.18
C LYS A 43 7.77 22.84 -23.68
N MET A 44 8.53 21.81 -23.31
CA MET A 44 8.77 21.39 -21.92
C MET A 44 9.68 22.34 -21.14
N ALA A 45 10.51 23.13 -21.83
CA ALA A 45 11.44 24.12 -21.24
C ALA A 45 12.38 23.55 -20.14
N GLY A 46 12.81 22.29 -20.28
CA GLY A 46 13.68 21.63 -19.31
C GLY A 46 12.97 21.18 -18.03
N ALA A 47 11.66 21.06 -18.04
CA ALA A 47 10.90 20.49 -16.94
C ALA A 47 10.96 18.95 -16.97
N PHE A 48 10.96 18.35 -15.79
CA PHE A 48 10.97 16.91 -15.56
C PHE A 48 9.59 16.42 -15.12
N ASP A 49 9.40 15.12 -15.10
CA ASP A 49 8.19 14.50 -14.54
C ASP A 49 8.02 14.92 -13.08
N GLY A 50 6.79 15.21 -12.66
CA GLY A 50 6.47 15.64 -11.29
C GLY A 50 6.73 17.12 -10.99
N ASP A 51 7.43 17.87 -11.82
CA ASP A 51 7.72 19.31 -11.57
C ASP A 51 6.43 20.13 -11.47
N LEU A 52 6.37 21.04 -10.50
CA LEU A 52 5.35 22.09 -10.46
C LEU A 52 5.70 23.18 -11.47
N VAL A 53 4.89 23.31 -12.50
CA VAL A 53 5.16 24.24 -13.61
C VAL A 53 4.07 25.30 -13.77
N GLU A 54 4.49 26.46 -14.28
CA GLU A 54 3.60 27.51 -14.77
C GLU A 54 3.48 27.39 -16.29
N VAL A 55 2.26 27.30 -16.83
CA VAL A 55 2.02 27.05 -18.25
C VAL A 55 1.24 28.18 -18.90
N ALA A 56 1.50 28.42 -20.19
CA ALA A 56 0.70 29.33 -21.01
C ALA A 56 0.02 28.54 -22.14
N PRO A 57 -1.31 28.66 -22.30
CA PRO A 57 -2.02 28.06 -23.41
C PRO A 57 -1.46 28.55 -24.76
N LEU A 58 -1.32 27.62 -25.69
CA LEU A 58 -0.93 27.94 -27.07
C LEU A 58 -2.17 28.40 -27.86
N PRO A 59 -2.04 29.40 -28.74
CA PRO A 59 -3.16 29.85 -29.55
C PRO A 59 -3.61 28.73 -30.50
N VAL A 60 -4.91 28.49 -30.55
CA VAL A 60 -5.54 27.57 -31.51
C VAL A 60 -5.32 28.15 -32.92
N GLN A 61 -4.50 27.51 -33.74
CA GLN A 61 -4.30 27.92 -35.12
C GLN A 61 -5.51 27.47 -35.98
N SER A 62 -6.41 28.37 -36.21
CA SER A 62 -7.50 28.15 -37.18
C SER A 62 -7.00 28.39 -38.62
N GLY A 63 -7.08 27.36 -39.47
CA GLY A 63 -7.05 27.55 -40.94
C GLY A 63 -5.75 27.21 -41.69
N ARG A 64 -4.71 26.64 -41.08
CA ARG A 64 -3.49 26.21 -41.78
C ARG A 64 -3.46 24.71 -42.04
N LYS A 65 -3.05 24.27 -43.27
CA LYS A 65 -2.77 22.86 -43.53
C LYS A 65 -1.63 22.43 -42.59
N LYS A 66 -1.96 21.56 -41.61
CA LYS A 66 -1.03 21.08 -40.57
C LYS A 66 0.07 20.18 -41.20
N GLN A 67 1.30 20.37 -40.78
CA GLN A 67 2.42 19.49 -41.14
C GLN A 67 2.25 18.10 -40.49
N PRO A 68 2.85 17.01 -41.03
CA PRO A 68 2.69 15.66 -40.48
C PRO A 68 3.05 15.54 -38.99
N HIS A 69 4.05 16.28 -38.49
CA HIS A 69 4.42 16.31 -37.07
C HIS A 69 3.39 17.05 -36.19
N GLU A 70 2.73 18.10 -36.72
CA GLU A 70 1.66 18.84 -36.03
C GLU A 70 0.41 17.95 -35.89
N ARG A 71 0.08 17.16 -36.93
CA ARG A 71 -1.00 16.17 -36.85
C ARG A 71 -0.72 15.09 -35.81
N LYS A 72 0.55 14.67 -35.69
CA LYS A 72 0.98 13.70 -34.68
C LYS A 72 0.89 14.28 -33.26
N ALA A 73 1.16 15.58 -33.07
CA ALA A 73 0.98 16.29 -31.82
C ALA A 73 -0.51 16.40 -31.41
N ASP A 74 -1.39 16.72 -32.37
CA ASP A 74 -2.84 16.77 -32.10
C ASP A 74 -3.43 15.41 -31.73
N LEU A 75 -2.97 14.33 -32.38
CA LEU A 75 -3.37 12.95 -31.99
C LEU A 75 -2.93 12.58 -30.57
N ARG A 76 -1.82 13.14 -30.11
CA ARG A 76 -1.33 12.96 -28.72
C ARG A 76 -2.07 13.85 -27.73
N ALA A 77 -2.48 15.05 -28.11
CA ALA A 77 -3.22 16.00 -27.28
C ALA A 77 -4.67 15.56 -27.01
N GLY A 78 -5.27 14.79 -27.91
CA GLY A 78 -6.73 14.53 -27.90
C GLY A 78 -7.49 15.86 -28.03
N GLU A 79 -8.53 16.04 -27.21
CA GLU A 79 -9.32 17.29 -27.14
C GLU A 79 -8.75 18.32 -26.16
N LYS A 80 -7.60 18.03 -25.49
CA LYS A 80 -7.03 18.90 -24.46
C LYS A 80 -6.33 20.10 -25.06
N PRO A 81 -6.46 21.30 -24.47
CA PRO A 81 -5.80 22.50 -24.96
C PRO A 81 -4.28 22.34 -24.83
N ALA A 82 -3.56 22.70 -25.90
CA ALA A 82 -2.10 22.69 -25.89
C ALA A 82 -1.54 23.88 -25.12
N ALA A 83 -0.46 23.66 -24.36
CA ALA A 83 0.25 24.70 -23.62
C ALA A 83 1.77 24.57 -23.78
N ARG A 84 2.49 25.59 -23.33
CA ARG A 84 3.94 25.56 -23.15
C ARG A 84 4.27 25.82 -21.69
N VAL A 85 5.30 25.19 -21.18
CA VAL A 85 5.90 25.54 -19.90
C VAL A 85 6.59 26.90 -20.03
N LEU A 86 6.25 27.82 -19.13
CA LEU A 86 6.92 29.13 -19.02
C LEU A 86 8.13 29.06 -18.11
N ARG A 87 7.95 28.41 -16.98
CA ARG A 87 8.99 28.17 -15.99
C ARG A 87 8.61 27.00 -15.06
N VAL A 88 9.60 26.38 -14.50
CA VAL A 88 9.44 25.47 -13.36
C VAL A 88 9.35 26.33 -12.10
N VAL A 89 8.32 26.09 -11.30
CA VAL A 89 8.07 26.80 -10.04
C VAL A 89 8.75 26.07 -8.89
N ASP A 90 8.66 24.73 -8.91
CA ASP A 90 9.29 23.85 -7.94
C ASP A 90 9.75 22.56 -8.62
N ARG A 91 10.88 22.00 -8.20
CA ARG A 91 11.47 20.79 -8.76
C ARG A 91 11.05 19.58 -7.96
N ALA A 92 10.54 18.56 -8.65
CA ALA A 92 10.27 17.27 -8.03
C ALA A 92 11.55 16.46 -7.76
N HIS A 93 12.56 16.63 -8.59
CA HIS A 93 13.82 15.90 -8.55
C HIS A 93 15.01 16.82 -8.46
N ASP A 94 15.75 16.73 -7.38
CA ASP A 94 17.08 17.32 -7.17
C ASP A 94 18.22 16.31 -7.39
N THR A 95 17.87 15.01 -7.28
CA THR A 95 18.75 13.87 -7.49
C THR A 95 18.07 12.86 -8.42
N LEU A 96 18.85 12.14 -9.20
CA LEU A 96 18.43 11.08 -10.10
C LEU A 96 19.30 9.85 -9.93
N VAL A 97 18.74 8.68 -10.30
CA VAL A 97 19.49 7.45 -10.51
C VAL A 97 19.61 7.22 -12.00
N GLY A 98 20.80 6.86 -12.44
CA GLY A 98 21.05 6.57 -13.84
C GLY A 98 22.31 5.73 -14.06
N ARG A 99 22.45 5.22 -15.26
CA ARG A 99 23.63 4.52 -15.71
C ARG A 99 24.73 5.50 -16.11
N TYR A 100 25.91 5.27 -15.61
CA TYR A 100 27.09 6.05 -15.92
C TYR A 100 27.75 5.52 -17.19
N GLU A 101 27.94 6.39 -18.16
CA GLU A 101 28.68 6.12 -19.40
C GLU A 101 29.93 6.98 -19.46
N VAL A 102 31.07 6.35 -19.77
CA VAL A 102 32.33 7.09 -19.90
C VAL A 102 32.42 7.71 -21.29
N ALA A 103 32.44 9.04 -21.34
CA ALA A 103 32.54 9.83 -22.57
C ALA A 103 33.56 10.96 -22.40
N GLU A 104 34.86 10.63 -22.41
CA GLU A 104 35.94 11.59 -22.16
C GLU A 104 35.79 12.95 -22.91
N PRO A 105 35.96 14.11 -22.25
CA PRO A 105 36.38 14.30 -20.84
C PRO A 105 35.22 14.28 -19.82
N PHE A 106 34.05 13.86 -20.22
CA PHE A 106 32.86 13.80 -19.41
C PHE A 106 32.53 12.38 -18.96
N GLY A 107 31.70 12.27 -17.92
CA GLY A 107 30.86 11.13 -17.66
C GLY A 107 29.40 11.54 -17.94
N VAL A 108 28.64 10.67 -18.55
CA VAL A 108 27.24 10.88 -18.87
C VAL A 108 26.40 9.95 -18.02
N VAL A 109 25.45 10.48 -17.26
CA VAL A 109 24.48 9.70 -16.51
C VAL A 109 23.18 9.68 -17.30
N VAL A 110 22.84 8.52 -17.83
CA VAL A 110 21.57 8.23 -18.53
C VAL A 110 20.54 7.83 -17.48
N PRO A 111 19.47 8.63 -17.26
CA PRO A 111 18.47 8.33 -16.24
C PRO A 111 17.79 6.97 -16.45
N GLU A 112 17.61 6.20 -15.36
CA GLU A 112 16.82 4.95 -15.36
C GLU A 112 15.31 5.23 -15.45
N ASP A 113 14.86 6.47 -15.21
CA ASP A 113 13.48 6.88 -15.40
C ASP A 113 13.25 7.37 -16.84
N ALA A 114 12.56 6.57 -17.65
CA ALA A 114 12.23 6.90 -19.03
C ALA A 114 11.38 8.18 -19.20
N ASN A 115 10.77 8.71 -18.11
CA ASN A 115 10.07 9.98 -18.12
C ASN A 115 10.99 11.19 -17.96
N ILE A 116 12.29 10.96 -17.75
CA ILE A 116 13.31 12.01 -17.71
C ILE A 116 14.16 11.91 -18.97
N PRO A 117 13.86 12.70 -20.01
CA PRO A 117 14.47 12.56 -21.33
C PRO A 117 15.80 13.33 -21.49
N TYR A 118 16.49 13.62 -20.39
CA TYR A 118 17.70 14.43 -20.40
C TYR A 118 18.85 13.69 -19.71
N ASP A 119 19.96 13.48 -20.43
CA ASP A 119 21.19 12.97 -19.86
C ASP A 119 21.84 14.03 -18.97
N ILE A 120 22.48 13.61 -17.88
CA ILE A 120 23.16 14.47 -16.92
C ILE A 120 24.67 14.35 -17.13
N PHE A 121 25.29 15.46 -17.52
CA PHE A 121 26.74 15.51 -17.73
C PHE A 121 27.47 15.75 -16.41
N THR A 122 28.53 14.97 -16.18
CA THR A 122 29.46 15.14 -15.05
C THR A 122 30.88 15.26 -15.55
N MET A 123 31.79 15.72 -14.70
CA MET A 123 33.20 15.75 -15.07
C MET A 123 33.84 14.41 -14.72
N ARG A 124 34.39 13.72 -15.72
CA ARG A 124 35.08 12.44 -15.51
C ARG A 124 36.25 12.56 -14.52
N ALA A 125 36.95 13.69 -14.52
CA ALA A 125 38.08 13.95 -13.64
C ALA A 125 37.70 13.96 -12.14
N ASP A 126 36.44 14.26 -11.79
CA ASP A 126 35.98 14.31 -10.41
C ASP A 126 35.82 12.90 -9.84
N ARG A 127 35.50 11.93 -10.66
CA ARG A 127 35.25 10.52 -10.27
C ARG A 127 35.83 9.54 -11.32
N PRO A 128 37.19 9.48 -11.43
CA PRO A 128 37.87 8.59 -12.36
C PRO A 128 37.76 7.11 -11.99
N ASP A 129 37.33 6.82 -10.77
CA ASP A 129 37.14 5.50 -10.16
C ASP A 129 35.88 4.78 -10.64
N ILE A 130 34.90 5.48 -11.22
CA ILE A 130 33.62 4.89 -11.59
C ILE A 130 33.76 4.12 -12.90
N GLU A 131 33.36 2.85 -12.91
CA GLU A 131 33.37 2.00 -14.09
C GLU A 131 32.22 2.34 -15.04
N ASP A 132 32.46 2.11 -16.35
CA ASP A 132 31.42 2.23 -17.38
C ASP A 132 30.28 1.23 -17.10
N GLY A 133 29.04 1.68 -17.23
CA GLY A 133 27.86 0.86 -16.91
C GLY A 133 27.46 0.85 -15.42
N SER A 134 28.17 1.56 -14.53
CA SER A 134 27.78 1.67 -13.13
C SER A 134 26.45 2.40 -12.96
N LEU A 135 25.62 1.94 -12.03
CA LEU A 135 24.47 2.70 -11.52
C LEU A 135 24.96 3.72 -10.51
N VAL A 136 24.54 4.95 -10.70
CA VAL A 136 24.96 6.07 -9.83
C VAL A 136 23.77 6.93 -9.43
N ARG A 137 23.83 7.50 -8.24
CA ARG A 137 22.97 8.60 -7.83
C ARG A 137 23.70 9.93 -8.10
N VAL A 138 23.08 10.77 -8.93
CA VAL A 138 23.62 12.06 -9.33
C VAL A 138 22.74 13.19 -8.81
N ARG A 139 23.34 14.18 -8.16
CA ARG A 139 22.65 15.41 -7.77
C ARG A 139 22.80 16.45 -8.90
N ILE A 140 21.68 16.98 -9.34
CA ILE A 140 21.61 17.94 -10.43
C ILE A 140 22.11 19.30 -9.93
N THR A 141 23.12 19.86 -10.59
CA THR A 141 23.66 21.19 -10.27
C THR A 141 23.15 22.25 -11.24
N THR A 142 22.88 21.86 -12.50
CA THR A 142 22.28 22.73 -13.50
C THR A 142 21.21 21.99 -14.24
N PHE A 143 20.00 22.54 -14.25
CA PHE A 143 18.87 21.94 -14.98
C PHE A 143 18.93 22.30 -16.47
N PRO A 144 18.41 21.39 -17.33
CA PRO A 144 18.47 21.63 -18.77
C PRO A 144 17.63 22.84 -19.17
N SER A 145 18.09 23.54 -20.17
CA SER A 145 17.37 24.63 -20.80
C SER A 145 17.52 24.54 -22.31
N ARG A 146 16.95 25.51 -23.04
CA ARG A 146 17.07 25.54 -24.50
C ARG A 146 18.51 25.53 -25.00
N ASN A 147 19.45 26.11 -24.22
CA ASN A 147 20.85 26.31 -24.64
C ASN A 147 21.86 25.68 -23.65
N THR A 148 21.42 24.97 -22.64
CA THR A 148 22.28 24.43 -21.59
C THR A 148 21.89 22.97 -21.35
N ALA A 149 22.84 22.04 -21.38
CA ALA A 149 22.68 20.66 -20.98
C ALA A 149 22.52 20.56 -19.45
N ALA A 150 21.90 19.49 -18.96
CA ALA A 150 21.87 19.22 -17.55
C ALA A 150 23.25 18.79 -17.07
N THR A 151 23.67 19.29 -15.89
CA THR A 151 24.93 18.90 -15.25
C THR A 151 24.68 18.47 -13.82
N GLY A 152 25.55 17.60 -13.30
CA GLY A 152 25.41 17.09 -11.94
C GLY A 152 26.72 16.63 -11.33
N VAL A 153 26.65 16.25 -10.04
CA VAL A 153 27.73 15.65 -9.27
C VAL A 153 27.27 14.29 -8.77
N ILE A 154 28.08 13.25 -8.98
CA ILE A 154 27.79 11.90 -8.51
C ILE A 154 27.97 11.89 -7.00
N GLU A 155 26.90 11.54 -6.27
CA GLU A 155 26.90 11.43 -4.81
C GLU A 155 27.23 10.01 -4.35
N GLU A 156 26.76 9.00 -5.09
CA GLU A 156 26.89 7.59 -4.68
C GLU A 156 26.99 6.70 -5.92
N VAL A 157 27.77 5.62 -5.80
CA VAL A 157 27.78 4.50 -6.73
C VAL A 157 26.98 3.38 -6.10
N LEU A 158 25.92 2.93 -6.78
CA LEU A 158 24.97 1.94 -6.27
C LEU A 158 25.39 0.50 -6.61
N GLY A 159 26.25 0.30 -7.62
CA GLY A 159 26.71 -0.99 -8.09
C GLY A 159 26.82 -1.02 -9.61
N LEU A 160 27.00 -2.19 -10.18
CA LEU A 160 26.94 -2.39 -11.62
C LEU A 160 25.50 -2.59 -12.08
N ALA A 161 25.14 -2.08 -13.24
CA ALA A 161 23.78 -2.19 -13.76
C ALA A 161 23.35 -3.63 -14.12
N ASP A 162 24.31 -4.52 -14.26
CA ASP A 162 24.07 -5.93 -14.57
C ASP A 162 24.07 -6.82 -13.30
N ASP A 163 24.14 -6.23 -12.09
CA ASP A 163 23.95 -6.91 -10.82
C ASP A 163 22.47 -7.30 -10.63
N GLU A 164 22.20 -8.51 -10.13
CA GLU A 164 20.84 -9.02 -9.94
C GLU A 164 20.02 -8.21 -8.93
N HIS A 165 20.70 -7.53 -7.98
CA HIS A 165 20.08 -6.64 -7.02
C HIS A 165 19.92 -5.19 -7.52
N ALA A 166 20.59 -4.83 -8.61
CA ALA A 166 20.67 -3.45 -9.13
C ALA A 166 19.28 -2.81 -9.34
N ALA A 167 18.33 -3.58 -9.85
CA ALA A 167 16.99 -3.10 -10.10
C ALA A 167 16.25 -2.67 -8.81
N VAL A 168 16.45 -3.39 -7.71
CA VAL A 168 15.87 -3.05 -6.40
C VAL A 168 16.63 -1.88 -5.76
N ASP A 169 17.95 -1.81 -5.92
CA ASP A 169 18.76 -0.69 -5.45
C ASP A 169 18.37 0.63 -6.13
N VAL A 170 18.00 0.58 -7.42
CA VAL A 170 17.40 1.72 -8.13
C VAL A 170 16.08 2.16 -7.47
N VAL A 171 15.22 1.21 -7.08
CA VAL A 171 13.96 1.53 -6.37
C VAL A 171 14.25 2.19 -5.03
N ILE A 172 15.19 1.64 -4.24
CA ILE A 172 15.61 2.20 -2.95
C ILE A 172 16.09 3.65 -3.12
N ALA A 173 16.99 3.86 -4.07
CA ALA A 173 17.58 5.18 -4.32
C ALA A 173 16.55 6.18 -4.87
N ARG A 174 15.65 5.76 -5.78
CA ARG A 174 14.57 6.57 -6.35
C ARG A 174 13.59 7.07 -5.28
N HIS A 175 13.21 6.20 -4.37
CA HIS A 175 12.32 6.51 -3.27
C HIS A 175 13.03 7.14 -2.07
N LYS A 176 14.36 7.35 -2.15
CA LYS A 176 15.21 7.91 -1.09
C LYS A 176 15.03 7.18 0.24
N LEU A 177 14.92 5.84 0.18
CA LEU A 177 14.75 5.03 1.38
C LEU A 177 16.06 5.00 2.18
N GLU A 178 15.96 5.25 3.48
CA GLU A 178 17.13 5.22 4.37
C GLU A 178 17.48 3.79 4.75
N THR A 179 18.63 3.29 4.33
CA THR A 179 19.08 1.91 4.62
C THR A 179 20.01 1.81 5.83
N VAL A 180 20.62 2.93 6.26
CA VAL A 180 21.61 2.98 7.35
C VAL A 180 21.00 3.66 8.56
N PHE A 181 21.23 3.09 9.75
CA PHE A 181 20.89 3.70 11.04
C PHE A 181 21.99 4.61 11.53
N SER A 182 21.65 5.61 12.35
CA SER A 182 22.62 6.44 13.04
C SER A 182 23.40 5.62 14.08
N GLU A 183 24.67 5.97 14.29
CA GLU A 183 25.50 5.33 15.32
C GLU A 183 24.88 5.40 16.72
N GLY A 184 24.16 6.50 17.02
CA GLY A 184 23.43 6.65 18.27
C GLY A 184 22.32 5.61 18.41
N ALA A 185 21.53 5.40 17.35
CA ALA A 185 20.46 4.40 17.35
C ALA A 185 21.01 2.97 17.50
N LEU A 186 22.08 2.63 16.77
CA LEU A 186 22.76 1.34 16.89
C LEU A 186 23.34 1.11 18.29
N SER A 187 23.92 2.13 18.90
CA SER A 187 24.46 2.06 20.26
C SER A 187 23.36 1.83 21.31
N GLU A 188 22.23 2.56 21.17
CA GLU A 188 21.08 2.38 22.06
C GLU A 188 20.47 0.97 21.88
N ALA A 189 20.31 0.47 20.65
CA ALA A 189 19.77 -0.86 20.35
C ALA A 189 20.63 -1.97 20.98
N ARG A 190 21.97 -1.92 20.83
CA ARG A 190 22.90 -2.90 21.39
C ARG A 190 22.97 -2.88 22.93
N SER A 191 22.64 -1.75 23.56
CA SER A 191 22.60 -1.61 25.00
C SER A 191 21.27 -2.04 25.62
N ALA A 192 20.23 -2.25 24.83
CA ALA A 192 18.94 -2.67 25.32
C ALA A 192 18.97 -4.11 25.81
N VAL A 193 18.38 -4.35 26.99
CA VAL A 193 18.31 -5.67 27.60
C VAL A 193 16.93 -5.94 28.19
N LEU A 194 16.53 -7.20 28.24
CA LEU A 194 15.34 -7.61 28.96
C LEU A 194 15.69 -7.74 30.48
N ASP A 195 15.06 -6.92 31.28
CA ASP A 195 15.05 -7.03 32.74
C ASP A 195 13.67 -7.51 33.20
N GLU A 196 13.53 -8.82 33.45
CA GLU A 196 12.27 -9.44 33.86
C GLU A 196 11.84 -9.02 35.27
N ASP A 197 12.77 -9.01 36.21
CA ASP A 197 12.52 -8.62 37.63
C ASP A 197 12.10 -7.15 37.72
N GLY A 198 12.82 -6.29 37.01
CA GLY A 198 12.47 -4.87 36.92
C GLY A 198 11.13 -4.64 36.21
N ALA A 199 10.76 -5.49 35.26
CA ALA A 199 9.45 -5.44 34.62
C ALA A 199 8.34 -5.72 35.63
N LEU A 200 8.44 -6.84 36.37
CA LEU A 200 7.46 -7.23 37.37
C LEU A 200 7.37 -6.17 38.50
N ALA A 201 8.49 -5.67 38.94
CA ALA A 201 8.57 -4.59 39.95
C ALA A 201 7.91 -3.27 39.44
N SER A 202 7.92 -3.01 38.13
CA SER A 202 7.30 -1.82 37.53
C SER A 202 5.83 -2.00 37.17
N GLY A 203 5.24 -3.15 37.54
CA GLY A 203 3.80 -3.40 37.37
C GLY A 203 3.40 -4.17 36.12
N TYR A 204 4.35 -4.79 35.40
CA TYR A 204 4.01 -5.77 34.35
C TYR A 204 3.39 -7.00 35.01
N ARG A 205 2.31 -7.51 34.40
CA ARG A 205 1.71 -8.78 34.86
C ARG A 205 2.49 -9.95 34.30
N ASP A 206 2.64 -10.99 35.13
CA ASP A 206 3.27 -12.24 34.72
C ASP A 206 2.26 -13.12 34.00
N LEU A 207 2.43 -13.29 32.70
CA LEU A 207 1.62 -14.17 31.84
C LEU A 207 2.48 -15.25 31.16
N ARG A 208 3.68 -15.54 31.64
CA ARG A 208 4.60 -16.50 31.02
C ARG A 208 4.05 -17.92 30.97
N GLU A 209 3.11 -18.26 31.86
CA GLU A 209 2.42 -19.56 31.88
C GLU A 209 1.12 -19.59 31.05
N ARG A 210 0.68 -18.42 30.53
CA ARG A 210 -0.50 -18.37 29.67
C ARG A 210 -0.13 -18.88 28.28
N PHE A 211 -0.88 -19.87 27.77
CA PHE A 211 -0.64 -20.41 26.44
C PHE A 211 -0.88 -19.34 25.37
N THR A 212 0.20 -18.83 24.80
CA THR A 212 0.23 -17.83 23.73
C THR A 212 0.92 -18.41 22.51
N PHE A 213 0.54 -17.95 21.33
CA PHE A 213 1.16 -18.36 20.07
C PHE A 213 1.12 -17.22 19.04
N THR A 214 2.02 -17.26 18.06
CA THR A 214 2.06 -16.34 16.92
C THR A 214 1.65 -17.05 15.65
N ILE A 215 1.09 -16.29 14.67
CA ILE A 215 0.78 -16.76 13.31
C ILE A 215 1.26 -15.69 12.34
N ASP A 216 2.31 -15.97 11.59
CA ASP A 216 3.01 -15.02 10.76
C ASP A 216 3.38 -15.63 9.39
N PRO A 217 3.84 -14.85 8.40
CA PRO A 217 4.48 -15.40 7.23
C PRO A 217 5.68 -16.29 7.60
N ALA A 218 5.94 -17.35 6.81
CA ALA A 218 7.01 -18.31 7.12
C ALA A 218 8.40 -17.67 7.23
N ASP A 219 8.64 -16.61 6.44
CA ASP A 219 9.88 -15.86 6.35
C ASP A 219 9.96 -14.64 7.30
N ALA A 220 8.91 -14.36 8.09
CA ALA A 220 8.91 -13.28 9.06
C ALA A 220 9.92 -13.51 10.21
N ARG A 221 10.52 -12.42 10.69
CA ARG A 221 11.44 -12.39 11.84
C ARG A 221 10.98 -11.41 12.92
N ASP A 222 10.13 -10.46 12.59
CA ASP A 222 9.61 -9.37 13.40
C ASP A 222 8.19 -9.69 13.89
N PHE A 223 8.07 -10.62 14.85
CA PHE A 223 6.77 -11.04 15.39
C PHE A 223 6.22 -9.95 16.31
N ASP A 224 5.37 -9.08 15.77
CA ASP A 224 4.74 -7.98 16.50
C ASP A 224 3.69 -8.45 17.49
N ASP A 225 2.93 -9.51 17.15
CA ASP A 225 1.73 -9.94 17.88
C ASP A 225 1.70 -11.43 18.19
N ALA A 226 1.16 -11.73 19.36
CA ALA A 226 0.81 -13.07 19.80
C ALA A 226 -0.62 -13.07 20.32
N VAL A 227 -1.29 -14.20 20.22
CA VAL A 227 -2.68 -14.37 20.68
C VAL A 227 -2.81 -15.48 21.70
N SER A 228 -3.78 -15.33 22.59
CA SER A 228 -4.22 -16.40 23.51
C SER A 228 -5.73 -16.46 23.55
N LEU A 229 -6.31 -17.65 23.68
CA LEU A 229 -7.75 -17.82 23.82
C LEU A 229 -8.06 -18.80 24.95
N GLU A 230 -8.90 -18.36 25.90
CA GLU A 230 -9.28 -19.15 27.06
C GLU A 230 -10.77 -18.99 27.38
N PRO A 231 -11.45 -20.05 27.83
CA PRO A 231 -12.80 -19.92 28.39
C PRO A 231 -12.76 -19.06 29.68
N VAL A 232 -13.71 -18.14 29.86
CA VAL A 232 -13.75 -17.26 31.06
C VAL A 232 -13.95 -18.10 32.37
N SER A 233 -14.57 -19.25 32.29
CA SER A 233 -14.73 -20.14 33.43
C SER A 233 -13.43 -20.68 34.03
N THR A 234 -12.34 -20.63 33.28
CA THR A 234 -11.01 -21.15 33.69
C THR A 234 -10.03 -20.05 34.06
N CYS A 235 -10.39 -18.79 33.82
CA CYS A 235 -9.50 -17.67 34.09
C CYS A 235 -9.93 -16.89 35.36
N GLY A 236 -8.93 -16.48 36.14
CA GLY A 236 -9.14 -15.48 37.19
C GLY A 236 -9.60 -14.14 36.59
N VAL A 237 -10.49 -13.45 37.28
CA VAL A 237 -10.93 -12.12 36.87
C VAL A 237 -9.85 -11.11 37.28
N GLY A 238 -9.26 -10.41 36.29
CA GLY A 238 -8.24 -9.38 36.52
C GLY A 238 -8.76 -8.14 37.22
N THR A 239 -7.86 -7.36 37.80
CA THR A 239 -8.15 -6.02 38.32
C THR A 239 -7.95 -5.00 37.21
N GLY A 240 -8.87 -4.06 36.99
CA GLY A 240 -8.75 -3.04 35.94
C GLY A 240 -9.69 -3.23 34.74
N ILE A 241 -10.57 -4.24 34.83
CA ILE A 241 -11.53 -4.55 33.78
C ILE A 241 -12.52 -3.41 33.59
N ARG A 242 -12.69 -3.00 32.32
CA ARG A 242 -13.71 -2.06 31.89
C ARG A 242 -14.85 -2.79 31.22
N VAL A 243 -16.04 -2.65 31.76
CA VAL A 243 -17.27 -3.20 31.21
C VAL A 243 -17.82 -2.22 30.17
N VAL A 244 -18.18 -2.73 28.99
CA VAL A 244 -18.71 -1.94 27.85
C VAL A 244 -20.13 -2.33 27.45
N ASP A 245 -20.64 -3.43 28.00
CA ASP A 245 -22.01 -3.92 27.76
C ASP A 245 -22.75 -4.04 29.10
N GLU A 246 -24.00 -3.61 29.15
CA GLU A 246 -24.85 -3.64 30.37
C GLU A 246 -24.98 -5.03 31.00
N ARG A 247 -24.81 -6.09 30.20
CA ARG A 247 -24.81 -7.48 30.67
C ARG A 247 -23.60 -7.87 31.50
N GLY A 248 -22.55 -7.01 31.44
CA GLY A 248 -21.33 -7.17 32.21
C GLY A 248 -20.55 -8.45 31.94
N LEU A 249 -19.55 -8.73 32.76
CA LEU A 249 -18.69 -9.91 32.67
C LEU A 249 -19.46 -11.25 32.75
N GLY A 250 -20.64 -11.27 33.33
CA GLY A 250 -21.48 -12.50 33.40
C GLY A 250 -21.90 -13.03 32.03
N ALA A 251 -21.89 -12.20 31.00
CA ALA A 251 -22.16 -12.58 29.61
C ALA A 251 -20.93 -13.11 28.88
N ALA A 252 -19.71 -12.88 29.40
CA ALA A 252 -18.49 -13.32 28.76
C ALA A 252 -18.37 -14.86 28.76
N ARG A 253 -17.89 -15.39 27.65
CA ARG A 253 -17.60 -16.83 27.47
C ARG A 253 -16.13 -17.05 27.17
N TRP A 254 -15.51 -16.13 26.46
CA TRP A 254 -14.13 -16.22 26.01
C TRP A 254 -13.33 -15.01 26.46
N ARG A 255 -12.09 -15.23 26.85
CA ARG A 255 -11.05 -14.22 26.99
C ARG A 255 -10.07 -14.38 25.82
N LEU A 256 -10.11 -13.45 24.88
CA LEU A 256 -9.12 -13.33 23.81
C LEU A 256 -8.05 -12.36 24.28
N GLY A 257 -6.81 -12.83 24.47
CA GLY A 257 -5.64 -12.01 24.72
C GLY A 257 -4.96 -11.67 23.38
N VAL A 258 -4.73 -10.38 23.16
CA VAL A 258 -3.90 -9.86 22.08
C VAL A 258 -2.67 -9.21 22.74
N HIS A 259 -1.50 -9.80 22.50
CA HIS A 259 -0.25 -9.44 23.14
C HIS A 259 0.67 -8.81 22.10
N ILE A 260 0.95 -7.52 22.21
CA ILE A 260 1.75 -6.76 21.23
C ILE A 260 3.10 -6.42 21.84
N ALA A 261 4.17 -6.62 21.08
CA ALA A 261 5.54 -6.28 21.49
C ALA A 261 5.62 -4.87 22.08
N ASP A 262 6.16 -4.75 23.30
CA ASP A 262 6.27 -3.44 23.97
C ASP A 262 7.52 -2.67 23.55
N VAL A 263 7.56 -2.30 22.28
CA VAL A 263 8.63 -1.50 21.67
C VAL A 263 8.81 -0.16 22.39
N ALA A 264 7.70 0.41 22.91
CA ALA A 264 7.72 1.69 23.64
C ALA A 264 8.54 1.66 24.94
N HIS A 265 8.91 0.48 25.44
CA HIS A 265 9.85 0.34 26.56
C HIS A 265 11.29 0.60 26.12
N TYR A 266 11.68 0.08 24.96
CA TYR A 266 13.06 0.13 24.45
C TYR A 266 13.37 1.38 23.63
N VAL A 267 12.34 2.06 23.11
CA VAL A 267 12.46 3.25 22.26
C VAL A 267 11.84 4.46 22.99
N PRO A 268 12.57 5.11 23.92
CA PRO A 268 12.11 6.30 24.61
C PRO A 268 11.88 7.46 23.63
N TRP A 269 10.91 8.33 23.93
CA TRP A 269 10.66 9.50 23.12
C TRP A 269 11.89 10.42 23.03
N ASN A 270 12.21 10.88 21.80
CA ASN A 270 13.38 11.70 21.45
C ASN A 270 14.76 11.04 21.71
N SER A 271 14.84 9.71 21.91
CA SER A 271 16.10 8.99 21.82
C SER A 271 16.62 8.91 20.38
N SER A 272 17.86 8.49 20.16
CA SER A 272 18.40 8.30 18.81
C SER A 272 17.60 7.26 18.02
N LEU A 273 17.18 6.18 18.68
CA LEU A 273 16.28 5.16 18.13
C LEU A 273 14.95 5.78 17.71
N ASP A 274 14.34 6.63 18.55
CA ASP A 274 13.06 7.28 18.25
C ASP A 274 13.19 8.22 17.06
N LEU A 275 14.27 9.00 16.99
CA LEU A 275 14.48 9.94 15.89
C LEU A 275 14.65 9.22 14.54
N ASP A 276 15.37 8.10 14.52
CA ASP A 276 15.52 7.28 13.32
C ASP A 276 14.19 6.58 12.96
N ALA A 277 13.49 5.98 13.93
CA ALA A 277 12.20 5.35 13.70
C ALA A 277 11.13 6.35 13.21
N ARG A 278 11.11 7.57 13.77
CA ARG A 278 10.20 8.65 13.39
C ARG A 278 10.45 9.10 11.95
N ARG A 279 11.71 9.20 11.54
CA ARG A 279 12.11 9.60 10.19
C ARG A 279 11.74 8.55 9.16
N ARG A 280 11.94 7.27 9.47
CA ARG A 280 11.55 6.12 8.63
C ARG A 280 10.04 5.92 8.60
N ALA A 281 9.36 6.15 9.73
CA ALA A 281 7.93 6.01 10.00
C ALA A 281 7.35 4.60 9.79
N THR A 282 7.91 3.80 8.90
CA THR A 282 7.49 2.41 8.64
C THR A 282 8.63 1.57 8.10
N SER A 283 8.59 0.26 8.34
CA SER A 283 9.42 -0.69 7.60
C SER A 283 8.96 -0.80 6.15
N VAL A 284 9.88 -1.05 5.21
CA VAL A 284 9.60 -1.21 3.79
C VAL A 284 9.97 -2.63 3.37
N TYR A 285 8.98 -3.39 2.89
CA TYR A 285 9.13 -4.78 2.46
C TYR A 285 9.29 -4.83 0.95
N LEU A 286 10.54 -4.90 0.48
CA LEU A 286 10.87 -5.04 -0.93
C LEU A 286 10.82 -6.53 -1.33
N VAL A 287 10.97 -6.81 -2.61
CA VAL A 287 10.88 -8.17 -3.13
C VAL A 287 11.98 -9.10 -2.62
N ASP A 288 13.20 -8.57 -2.40
CA ASP A 288 14.40 -9.31 -2.02
C ASP A 288 14.87 -9.03 -0.58
N ARG A 289 14.44 -7.94 0.04
CA ARG A 289 14.89 -7.51 1.37
C ARG A 289 13.88 -6.64 2.09
N VAL A 290 14.07 -6.51 3.40
CA VAL A 290 13.32 -5.58 4.25
C VAL A 290 14.23 -4.42 4.65
N ILE A 291 13.76 -3.19 4.54
CA ILE A 291 14.37 -2.01 5.15
C ILE A 291 13.60 -1.74 6.45
N PRO A 292 14.12 -2.13 7.61
CA PRO A 292 13.37 -2.09 8.85
C PRO A 292 13.29 -0.67 9.44
N MET A 293 12.22 -0.41 10.20
CA MET A 293 12.05 0.85 10.95
C MET A 293 13.00 0.92 12.14
N LEU A 294 13.32 -0.20 12.76
CA LEU A 294 14.20 -0.34 13.93
C LEU A 294 15.38 -1.24 13.60
N PRO A 295 16.55 -1.08 14.25
CA PRO A 295 17.68 -2.01 14.13
C PRO A 295 17.29 -3.45 14.45
N ASP A 296 17.97 -4.43 13.83
CA ASP A 296 17.65 -5.86 13.92
C ASP A 296 17.77 -6.40 15.36
N GLU A 297 18.65 -5.83 16.16
CA GLU A 297 18.78 -6.14 17.60
C GLU A 297 17.46 -5.93 18.38
N LEU A 298 16.59 -5.03 17.86
CA LEU A 298 15.25 -4.82 18.41
C LEU A 298 14.18 -5.53 17.59
N SER A 299 14.12 -5.25 16.28
CA SER A 299 13.04 -5.72 15.43
C SER A 299 13.05 -7.22 15.22
N GLY A 300 14.21 -7.80 14.97
CA GLY A 300 14.38 -9.22 14.74
C GLY A 300 14.73 -10.03 16.00
N ASP A 301 14.98 -9.35 17.14
CA ASP A 301 15.38 -10.04 18.38
C ASP A 301 14.57 -9.59 19.59
N LEU A 302 15.00 -8.56 20.32
CA LEU A 302 14.52 -8.22 21.66
C LEU A 302 13.02 -7.89 21.73
N CYS A 303 12.46 -7.28 20.67
CA CYS A 303 11.04 -6.98 20.58
C CYS A 303 10.23 -8.14 19.96
N SER A 304 10.83 -8.96 19.11
CA SER A 304 10.16 -10.04 18.39
C SER A 304 9.66 -11.13 19.38
N LEU A 305 8.37 -11.49 19.30
CA LEU A 305 7.71 -12.45 20.18
C LEU A 305 8.07 -13.90 19.81
N LYS A 306 9.37 -14.20 19.81
CA LYS A 306 9.92 -15.52 19.46
C LYS A 306 9.39 -16.63 20.38
N PRO A 307 9.23 -17.87 19.85
CA PRO A 307 8.80 -19.01 20.67
C PRO A 307 9.82 -19.31 21.77
N ASP A 308 9.30 -19.75 22.91
CA ASP A 308 10.04 -20.15 24.13
C ASP A 308 10.86 -19.04 24.80
N GLU A 309 10.81 -17.79 24.31
CA GLU A 309 11.49 -16.66 24.88
C GLU A 309 10.53 -15.72 25.62
N VAL A 310 11.01 -15.17 26.77
CA VAL A 310 10.22 -14.17 27.52
C VAL A 310 10.32 -12.82 26.82
N ARG A 311 9.19 -12.15 26.66
CA ARG A 311 9.10 -10.82 26.01
C ARG A 311 8.17 -9.89 26.75
N ARG A 312 8.47 -8.58 26.69
CA ARG A 312 7.57 -7.53 27.17
C ARG A 312 6.48 -7.27 26.15
N THR A 313 5.25 -7.16 26.62
CA THR A 313 4.10 -6.84 25.77
C THR A 313 3.21 -5.76 26.38
N MET A 314 2.47 -5.09 25.51
CA MET A 314 1.22 -4.42 25.82
C MET A 314 0.08 -5.39 25.47
N THR A 315 -0.67 -5.79 26.48
CA THR A 315 -1.73 -6.80 26.34
C THR A 315 -3.10 -6.17 26.39
N ALA A 316 -3.95 -6.60 25.46
CA ALA A 316 -5.40 -6.35 25.46
C ALA A 316 -6.12 -7.67 25.73
N ASP A 317 -6.69 -7.86 26.91
CA ASP A 317 -7.61 -8.95 27.24
C ASP A 317 -9.03 -8.51 26.85
N LEU A 318 -9.61 -9.18 25.88
CA LEU A 318 -10.91 -8.89 25.28
C LEU A 318 -11.91 -9.98 25.69
N TYR A 319 -12.91 -9.60 26.47
CA TYR A 319 -13.92 -10.53 26.98
C TYR A 319 -15.11 -10.56 26.02
N LEU A 320 -15.33 -11.72 25.40
CA LEU A 320 -16.34 -11.93 24.34
C LEU A 320 -17.48 -12.81 24.81
N ASP A 321 -18.69 -12.49 24.37
CA ASP A 321 -19.86 -13.37 24.57
C ASP A 321 -19.87 -14.52 23.53
N ASP A 322 -20.92 -15.31 23.52
CA ASP A 322 -21.16 -16.46 22.62
C ASP A 322 -21.32 -16.04 21.14
N ARG A 323 -21.55 -14.75 20.87
CA ARG A 323 -21.66 -14.15 19.53
C ARG A 323 -20.45 -13.31 19.15
N ALA A 324 -19.32 -13.51 19.84
CA ALA A 324 -18.08 -12.77 19.66
C ALA A 324 -18.23 -11.24 19.84
N ARG A 325 -19.22 -10.74 20.59
CA ARG A 325 -19.36 -9.32 20.92
C ARG A 325 -18.53 -9.00 22.15
N LEU A 326 -17.81 -7.88 22.10
CA LEU A 326 -17.02 -7.37 23.22
C LEU A 326 -17.96 -6.93 24.36
N VAL A 327 -17.82 -7.53 25.55
CA VAL A 327 -18.58 -7.19 26.74
C VAL A 327 -17.74 -6.47 27.80
N ALA A 328 -16.44 -6.73 27.83
CA ALA A 328 -15.49 -6.02 28.69
C ALA A 328 -14.06 -6.15 28.11
N TYR A 329 -13.13 -5.36 28.60
CA TYR A 329 -11.71 -5.46 28.25
C TYR A 329 -10.82 -5.01 29.41
N ASP A 330 -9.53 -5.38 29.33
CA ASP A 330 -8.47 -4.92 30.22
C ASP A 330 -7.21 -4.65 29.38
N LEU A 331 -6.53 -3.52 29.64
CA LEU A 331 -5.33 -3.09 28.92
C LEU A 331 -4.20 -2.89 29.92
N TYR A 332 -3.10 -3.61 29.75
CA TYR A 332 -1.99 -3.57 30.70
C TYR A 332 -0.67 -4.07 30.08
N PRO A 333 0.48 -3.68 30.63
CA PRO A 333 1.76 -4.26 30.27
C PRO A 333 1.94 -5.65 30.89
N ALA A 334 2.56 -6.58 30.16
CA ALA A 334 2.78 -7.96 30.65
C ALA A 334 4.12 -8.54 30.17
N LEU A 335 4.56 -9.58 30.85
CA LEU A 335 5.58 -10.52 30.36
C LEU A 335 4.87 -11.77 29.85
N ILE A 336 5.15 -12.19 28.64
CA ILE A 336 4.68 -13.43 28.05
C ILE A 336 5.84 -14.33 27.65
N ARG A 337 5.54 -15.60 27.43
CA ARG A 337 6.38 -16.54 26.67
C ARG A 337 5.51 -17.14 25.59
N SER A 338 5.89 -16.98 24.32
CA SER A 338 5.19 -17.62 23.21
C SER A 338 5.47 -19.12 23.23
N HIS A 339 4.41 -19.95 23.24
CA HIS A 339 4.52 -21.42 23.33
C HIS A 339 4.55 -22.10 21.97
N ALA A 340 4.15 -21.39 20.91
CA ALA A 340 4.18 -21.89 19.55
C ALA A 340 4.31 -20.75 18.56
N ARG A 341 5.00 -21.01 17.45
CA ARG A 341 5.00 -20.19 16.24
C ARG A 341 4.42 -21.02 15.12
N LEU A 342 3.45 -20.48 14.39
CA LEU A 342 2.88 -21.08 13.18
C LEU A 342 3.10 -20.16 11.99
N SER A 343 3.29 -20.74 10.82
CA SER A 343 3.03 -20.00 9.59
C SER A 343 1.53 -19.96 9.28
N TYR A 344 1.10 -19.03 8.40
CA TYR A 344 -0.31 -19.01 7.95
C TYR A 344 -0.71 -20.33 7.29
N GLU A 345 0.20 -20.97 6.55
CA GLU A 345 -0.03 -22.25 5.88
C GLU A 345 -0.20 -23.39 6.90
N GLU A 346 0.65 -23.41 7.93
CA GLU A 346 0.56 -24.40 9.01
C GLU A 346 -0.74 -24.24 9.82
N ALA A 347 -1.11 -22.99 10.14
CA ALA A 347 -2.35 -22.68 10.83
C ALA A 347 -3.56 -23.08 9.98
N GLN A 348 -3.56 -22.80 8.67
CA GLN A 348 -4.62 -23.22 7.76
C GLN A 348 -4.73 -24.74 7.69
N ALA A 349 -3.60 -25.44 7.56
CA ALA A 349 -3.57 -26.90 7.53
C ALA A 349 -4.12 -27.55 8.84
N LEU A 350 -3.94 -26.88 9.99
CA LEU A 350 -4.55 -27.31 11.25
C LEU A 350 -6.07 -27.09 11.25
N LEU A 351 -6.53 -25.94 10.75
CA LEU A 351 -7.96 -25.63 10.63
C LEU A 351 -8.69 -26.58 9.68
N ASP A 352 -8.10 -26.91 8.54
CA ASP A 352 -8.66 -27.81 7.54
C ASP A 352 -8.83 -29.24 8.10
N ARG A 353 -7.90 -29.69 8.94
CA ARG A 353 -8.01 -30.97 9.65
C ARG A 353 -9.17 -31.03 10.65
N CYS A 354 -9.49 -29.87 11.24
CA CYS A 354 -10.65 -29.77 12.17
C CYS A 354 -11.98 -29.71 11.45
N HIS A 355 -12.04 -29.45 10.13
CA HIS A 355 -13.24 -29.31 9.32
C HIS A 355 -13.15 -30.11 8.00
N PRO A 356 -13.15 -31.46 8.06
CA PRO A 356 -12.95 -32.31 6.88
C PRO A 356 -14.04 -32.20 5.80
N GLU A 357 -15.17 -31.56 6.09
CA GLU A 357 -16.30 -31.44 5.14
C GLU A 357 -16.00 -30.40 4.01
N ARG A 358 -15.00 -29.53 4.16
CA ARG A 358 -14.64 -28.51 3.16
C ARG A 358 -13.53 -28.94 2.18
N SER A 359 -12.79 -30.00 2.48
CA SER A 359 -11.70 -30.51 1.62
C SER A 359 -12.19 -31.33 0.42
N ALA A 360 -13.52 -31.51 0.25
CA ALA A 360 -14.10 -32.39 -0.77
C ALA A 360 -14.31 -31.71 -2.15
N GLU A 361 -14.10 -30.42 -2.27
CA GLU A 361 -14.22 -29.71 -3.55
C GLU A 361 -12.86 -29.27 -4.09
N GLY A 362 -11.99 -30.20 -4.49
CA GLY A 362 -10.86 -29.84 -5.35
C GLY A 362 -9.49 -30.45 -5.12
N ALA A 363 -9.34 -31.62 -4.50
CA ALA A 363 -8.05 -32.34 -4.56
C ALA A 363 -8.25 -33.86 -4.55
N GLU A 364 -8.03 -34.49 -5.69
CA GLU A 364 -7.71 -35.93 -5.75
C GLU A 364 -6.32 -36.16 -5.11
N SER A 365 -6.30 -36.44 -3.82
CA SER A 365 -5.20 -37.13 -3.15
C SER A 365 -5.78 -38.31 -2.38
N LYS A 366 -5.84 -39.45 -3.05
CA LYS A 366 -6.01 -40.76 -2.45
C LYS A 366 -4.71 -41.11 -1.76
N ASP A 367 -4.71 -41.07 -0.46
CA ASP A 367 -4.00 -41.88 0.52
C ASP A 367 -3.62 -41.04 1.73
N LEU A 368 -4.50 -41.00 2.70
CA LEU A 368 -4.25 -40.82 4.14
C LEU A 368 -5.58 -40.52 4.86
N VAL A 369 -6.60 -41.37 4.61
CA VAL A 369 -7.81 -41.36 5.44
C VAL A 369 -7.54 -42.29 6.61
N ARG A 370 -7.12 -41.77 7.75
CA ARG A 370 -7.46 -42.36 9.04
C ARG A 370 -8.88 -41.94 9.39
N ARG A 371 -9.78 -42.92 9.37
CA ARG A 371 -11.09 -42.84 9.95
C ARG A 371 -10.93 -42.61 11.45
N ASP A 372 -11.25 -41.43 11.91
CA ASP A 372 -11.86 -41.13 13.21
C ASP A 372 -11.93 -39.59 13.27
N GLY A 373 -13.14 -39.05 13.17
CA GLY A 373 -13.44 -37.61 13.15
C GLY A 373 -13.34 -36.96 14.54
N ALA A 374 -12.23 -37.18 15.23
CA ALA A 374 -11.85 -36.42 16.42
C ALA A 374 -10.43 -35.85 16.17
N CYS A 375 -10.26 -34.55 16.30
CA CYS A 375 -8.94 -33.95 16.56
C CYS A 375 -8.27 -34.80 17.64
N ALA A 376 -7.01 -35.22 17.41
CA ALA A 376 -6.31 -36.03 18.39
C ALA A 376 -6.37 -35.31 19.75
N PRO A 377 -6.84 -35.97 20.80
CA PRO A 377 -6.89 -35.38 22.13
C PRO A 377 -5.43 -35.23 22.62
N GLY A 378 -4.89 -33.99 22.60
CA GLY A 378 -3.54 -33.74 23.06
C GLY A 378 -2.97 -32.37 22.75
N ASP A 379 -3.37 -31.72 21.67
CA ASP A 379 -2.86 -30.37 21.33
C ASP A 379 -3.93 -29.31 21.59
N GLY A 380 -3.91 -28.71 22.78
CA GLY A 380 -4.76 -27.57 23.11
C GLY A 380 -4.68 -26.38 22.15
N LEU A 381 -3.74 -26.41 21.20
CA LEU A 381 -3.56 -25.43 20.12
C LEU A 381 -4.64 -25.57 19.03
N SER A 382 -4.90 -26.79 18.52
CA SER A 382 -5.93 -27.02 17.46
C SER A 382 -7.33 -26.61 17.91
N ASP A 383 -7.69 -26.91 19.17
CA ASP A 383 -8.98 -26.52 19.73
C ASP A 383 -9.10 -24.99 19.86
N ARG A 384 -8.02 -24.34 20.28
CA ARG A 384 -7.96 -22.88 20.39
C ARG A 384 -8.05 -22.20 19.03
N LEU A 385 -7.36 -22.72 18.01
CA LEU A 385 -7.45 -22.24 16.63
C LEU A 385 -8.86 -22.39 16.07
N ALA A 386 -9.49 -23.54 16.25
CA ALA A 386 -10.87 -23.78 15.81
C ALA A 386 -11.87 -22.84 16.50
N ALA A 387 -11.71 -22.61 17.81
CA ALA A 387 -12.54 -21.66 18.55
C ALA A 387 -12.30 -20.22 18.08
N LEU A 388 -11.04 -19.81 17.89
CA LEU A 388 -10.68 -18.48 17.41
C LEU A 388 -11.21 -18.23 15.99
N SER A 389 -11.11 -19.21 15.08
CA SER A 389 -11.68 -19.13 13.73
C SER A 389 -13.20 -18.93 13.76
N ARG A 390 -13.92 -19.62 14.64
CA ARG A 390 -15.37 -19.41 14.82
C ARG A 390 -15.69 -17.99 15.29
N LEU A 391 -14.94 -17.48 16.27
CA LEU A 391 -15.13 -16.12 16.80
C LEU A 391 -14.82 -15.08 15.71
N ALA A 392 -13.76 -15.27 14.95
CA ALA A 392 -13.39 -14.40 13.84
C ALA A 392 -14.47 -14.35 12.76
N LYS A 393 -15.04 -15.49 12.35
CA LYS A 393 -16.16 -15.55 11.39
C LYS A 393 -17.40 -14.82 11.89
N GLN A 394 -17.72 -14.92 13.19
CA GLN A 394 -18.83 -14.18 13.79
C GLN A 394 -18.57 -12.68 13.83
N ARG A 395 -17.33 -12.28 14.10
CA ARG A 395 -16.91 -10.88 14.09
C ARG A 395 -16.97 -10.30 12.68
N PHE A 396 -16.41 -10.99 11.71
CA PHE A 396 -16.46 -10.61 10.30
C PHE A 396 -17.91 -10.39 9.85
N ALA A 397 -18.80 -11.38 10.06
CA ALA A 397 -20.22 -11.25 9.74
C ALA A 397 -20.93 -10.12 10.52
N SER A 398 -20.46 -9.78 11.72
CA SER A 398 -20.99 -8.64 12.46
C SER A 398 -20.54 -7.30 11.85
N ARG A 399 -19.29 -7.22 11.39
CA ARG A 399 -18.71 -6.05 10.71
C ARG A 399 -19.36 -5.83 9.36
N GLU A 400 -19.56 -6.88 8.56
CA GLU A 400 -20.32 -6.80 7.31
C GLU A 400 -21.73 -6.24 7.56
N ARG A 401 -22.47 -6.80 8.52
CA ARG A 401 -23.81 -6.27 8.87
C ARG A 401 -23.81 -4.83 9.36
N ALA A 402 -22.68 -4.32 9.83
CA ALA A 402 -22.52 -2.90 10.19
C ALA A 402 -22.14 -2.01 9.00
N GLY A 403 -22.01 -2.57 7.78
CA GLY A 403 -21.62 -1.84 6.57
C GLY A 403 -20.12 -1.89 6.28
N GLY A 404 -19.38 -2.80 6.90
CA GLY A 404 -17.97 -3.04 6.58
C GLY A 404 -17.81 -3.54 5.15
N LEU A 405 -16.86 -2.96 4.43
CA LEU A 405 -16.56 -3.33 3.05
C LEU A 405 -15.42 -4.36 3.04
N ASP A 406 -15.56 -5.42 2.27
CA ASP A 406 -14.48 -6.35 1.96
C ASP A 406 -14.30 -6.41 0.44
N PHE A 407 -13.08 -6.18 0.00
CA PHE A 407 -12.70 -6.25 -1.39
C PHE A 407 -11.77 -7.44 -1.56
N ASP A 408 -12.18 -8.43 -2.31
CA ASP A 408 -11.32 -9.55 -2.65
C ASP A 408 -10.05 -9.02 -3.35
N SER A 409 -8.90 -9.34 -2.78
CA SER A 409 -7.61 -9.00 -3.37
C SER A 409 -6.75 -10.26 -3.52
N VAL A 410 -6.16 -10.40 -4.69
CA VAL A 410 -5.11 -11.38 -4.96
C VAL A 410 -3.80 -10.62 -5.07
N GLU A 411 -2.83 -10.98 -4.26
CA GLU A 411 -1.50 -10.40 -4.31
C GLU A 411 -0.52 -11.41 -4.89
N ALA A 412 0.23 -11.00 -5.91
CA ALA A 412 1.33 -11.81 -6.42
C ALA A 412 2.62 -11.49 -5.64
N ARG A 413 3.33 -12.53 -5.26
CA ARG A 413 4.67 -12.45 -4.73
C ARG A 413 5.62 -13.17 -5.68
N VAL A 414 6.66 -12.47 -6.13
CA VAL A 414 7.72 -13.08 -6.92
C VAL A 414 8.61 -13.91 -5.98
N VAL A 415 8.86 -15.16 -6.35
CA VAL A 415 9.78 -16.07 -5.65
C VAL A 415 11.15 -15.89 -6.26
N LEU A 416 12.14 -15.61 -5.42
CA LEU A 416 13.54 -15.45 -5.82
C LEU A 416 14.36 -16.66 -5.36
N ASP A 417 15.44 -16.97 -6.07
CA ASP A 417 16.49 -17.87 -5.59
C ASP A 417 17.48 -17.16 -4.64
N GLU A 418 18.54 -17.87 -4.23
CA GLU A 418 19.56 -17.33 -3.32
C GLU A 418 20.37 -16.20 -3.96
N GLU A 419 20.46 -16.16 -5.27
CA GLU A 419 21.15 -15.14 -6.06
C GLU A 419 20.27 -13.90 -6.31
N GLY A 420 18.94 -13.97 -6.06
CA GLY A 420 17.99 -12.87 -6.26
C GLY A 420 17.30 -12.88 -7.63
N SER A 421 17.47 -13.95 -8.42
CA SER A 421 16.78 -14.14 -9.68
C SER A 421 15.36 -14.67 -9.51
N PRO A 422 14.38 -14.22 -10.31
CA PRO A 422 13.00 -14.66 -10.17
C PRO A 422 12.78 -16.06 -10.73
N THR A 423 12.28 -16.98 -9.89
CA THR A 423 12.04 -18.39 -10.23
C THR A 423 10.57 -18.73 -10.41
N GLY A 424 9.66 -17.98 -9.77
CA GLY A 424 8.23 -18.25 -9.79
C GLY A 424 7.38 -17.08 -9.31
N ILE A 425 6.07 -17.25 -9.34
CA ILE A 425 5.09 -16.30 -8.83
C ILE A 425 4.10 -17.07 -7.96
N ASP A 426 4.01 -16.71 -6.68
CA ASP A 426 3.02 -17.22 -5.75
C ASP A 426 1.86 -16.23 -5.64
N LEU A 427 0.63 -16.75 -5.72
CA LEU A 427 -0.58 -15.96 -5.51
C LEU A 427 -1.05 -16.12 -4.07
N ARG A 428 -1.06 -15.03 -3.31
CA ARG A 428 -1.59 -15.00 -1.96
C ARG A 428 -3.07 -14.64 -2.00
N VAL A 429 -3.88 -15.54 -1.47
CA VAL A 429 -5.31 -15.34 -1.27
C VAL A 429 -5.61 -15.30 0.24
N LYS A 430 -6.68 -14.60 0.61
CA LYS A 430 -7.16 -14.55 1.97
C LYS A 430 -7.62 -15.94 2.41
N THR A 431 -7.15 -16.41 3.57
CA THR A 431 -7.49 -17.73 4.15
C THR A 431 -8.22 -17.56 5.48
N ASP A 432 -8.80 -18.65 6.03
CA ASP A 432 -9.37 -18.64 7.38
C ASP A 432 -8.30 -18.28 8.43
N ALA A 433 -7.03 -18.72 8.23
CA ALA A 433 -5.91 -18.42 9.12
C ALA A 433 -5.53 -16.93 9.10
N THR A 434 -5.50 -16.27 7.94
CA THR A 434 -5.25 -14.84 7.86
C THR A 434 -6.40 -14.02 8.44
N SER A 435 -7.66 -14.45 8.18
CA SER A 435 -8.86 -13.77 8.66
C SER A 435 -8.98 -13.79 10.17
N LEU A 436 -8.57 -14.90 10.85
CA LEU A 436 -8.68 -14.97 12.31
C LEU A 436 -7.73 -13.98 13.02
N ILE A 437 -6.51 -13.80 12.53
CA ILE A 437 -5.57 -12.81 13.07
C ILE A 437 -6.07 -11.40 12.75
N GLU A 438 -6.48 -11.14 11.49
CA GLU A 438 -7.03 -9.84 11.08
C GLU A 438 -8.16 -9.38 12.00
N GLU A 439 -9.17 -10.23 12.27
CA GLU A 439 -10.31 -9.86 13.12
C GLU A 439 -9.92 -9.67 14.61
N ALA A 440 -8.94 -10.42 15.12
CA ALA A 440 -8.39 -10.22 16.45
C ALA A 440 -7.68 -8.85 16.55
N MET A 441 -6.87 -8.51 15.56
CA MET A 441 -6.13 -7.24 15.49
C MET A 441 -7.08 -6.05 15.29
N ILE A 442 -8.10 -6.18 14.44
CA ILE A 442 -9.13 -5.14 14.26
C ILE A 442 -9.83 -4.86 15.59
N LEU A 443 -10.23 -5.90 16.33
CA LEU A 443 -10.90 -5.74 17.63
C LEU A 443 -10.00 -5.06 18.67
N ALA A 444 -8.72 -5.43 18.73
CA ALA A 444 -7.75 -4.79 19.64
C ALA A 444 -7.56 -3.31 19.28
N ASN A 445 -7.35 -3.01 18.00
CA ASN A 445 -7.19 -1.65 17.49
C ASN A 445 -8.41 -0.76 17.80
N GLU A 446 -9.63 -1.27 17.56
CA GLU A 446 -10.88 -0.59 17.92
C GLU A 446 -11.01 -0.33 19.42
N THR A 447 -10.68 -1.33 20.23
CA THR A 447 -10.78 -1.25 21.69
C THR A 447 -9.83 -0.18 22.23
N VAL A 448 -8.58 -0.18 21.77
CA VAL A 448 -7.59 0.83 22.16
C VAL A 448 -8.00 2.22 21.69
N ALA A 449 -8.49 2.35 20.45
CA ALA A 449 -8.96 3.64 19.91
C ALA A 449 -10.12 4.22 20.75
N LYS A 450 -11.12 3.40 21.08
CA LYS A 450 -12.25 3.79 21.92
C LYS A 450 -11.79 4.15 23.33
N HIS A 451 -10.86 3.37 23.92
CA HIS A 451 -10.30 3.67 25.25
C HIS A 451 -9.61 5.04 25.30
N LEU A 452 -8.77 5.34 24.33
CA LEU A 452 -8.05 6.62 24.24
C LEU A 452 -9.00 7.79 23.98
N ARG A 453 -9.97 7.63 23.07
CA ARG A 453 -10.99 8.61 22.77
C ARG A 453 -11.84 8.96 24.00
N ASP A 454 -12.37 7.94 24.68
CA ASP A 454 -13.26 8.10 25.82
C ASP A 454 -12.53 8.70 27.04
N ALA A 455 -11.23 8.44 27.16
CA ALA A 455 -10.35 9.08 28.14
C ALA A 455 -9.91 10.50 27.71
N LYS A 456 -10.30 10.96 26.51
CA LYS A 456 -9.84 12.23 25.92
C LYS A 456 -8.32 12.36 25.88
N SER A 457 -7.61 11.25 25.72
CA SER A 457 -6.17 11.22 25.58
C SER A 457 -5.77 11.60 24.16
N SER A 458 -4.73 12.43 24.03
CA SER A 458 -4.13 12.68 22.71
C SER A 458 -3.54 11.39 22.16
N SER A 459 -3.74 11.12 20.87
CA SER A 459 -3.21 9.93 20.20
C SER A 459 -3.23 10.11 18.69
N LEU A 460 -2.87 9.08 17.95
CA LEU A 460 -3.03 9.00 16.50
C LEU A 460 -4.15 8.00 16.19
N TYR A 461 -4.98 8.38 15.24
CA TYR A 461 -6.10 7.55 14.75
C TYR A 461 -5.91 7.24 13.27
N ARG A 462 -6.39 6.08 12.84
CA ARG A 462 -6.45 5.69 11.44
C ARG A 462 -7.82 6.02 10.90
N VAL A 463 -7.90 7.04 10.07
CA VAL A 463 -9.15 7.60 9.55
C VAL A 463 -9.30 7.23 8.09
N HIS A 464 -10.45 6.65 7.74
CA HIS A 464 -10.85 6.40 6.37
C HIS A 464 -12.14 7.15 6.09
N GLU A 465 -12.02 8.25 5.37
CA GLU A 465 -13.18 9.06 5.03
C GLU A 465 -14.07 8.35 4.01
N GLN A 466 -15.35 8.65 4.06
CA GLN A 466 -16.34 8.26 3.09
C GLN A 466 -15.94 8.74 1.66
N PRO A 467 -16.21 7.96 0.60
CA PRO A 467 -16.00 8.39 -0.77
C PRO A 467 -16.82 9.67 -1.07
N SER A 468 -16.33 10.49 -2.01
CA SER A 468 -17.07 11.71 -2.36
C SER A 468 -18.32 11.37 -3.18
N ALA A 469 -19.38 12.18 -2.99
CA ALA A 469 -20.61 12.04 -3.78
C ALA A 469 -20.34 12.12 -5.29
N ASP A 470 -19.41 13.00 -5.71
CA ASP A 470 -19.04 13.15 -7.13
C ASP A 470 -18.38 11.87 -7.68
N SER A 471 -17.51 11.21 -6.87
CA SER A 471 -16.86 9.96 -7.27
C SER A 471 -17.88 8.83 -7.47
N LEU A 472 -18.86 8.71 -6.56
CA LEU A 472 -19.90 7.69 -6.65
C LEU A 472 -20.93 8.02 -7.75
N ALA A 473 -21.31 9.28 -7.90
CA ALA A 473 -22.20 9.72 -8.98
C ALA A 473 -21.62 9.41 -10.37
N ALA A 474 -20.29 9.49 -10.54
CA ALA A 474 -19.61 9.13 -11.79
C ALA A 474 -19.75 7.65 -12.16
N LEU A 475 -20.04 6.75 -11.20
CA LEU A 475 -20.23 5.32 -11.44
C LEU A 475 -21.65 4.97 -11.90
N VAL A 476 -22.65 5.79 -11.55
CA VAL A 476 -24.05 5.54 -11.83
C VAL A 476 -24.32 5.28 -13.33
N PRO A 477 -23.79 6.06 -14.30
CA PRO A 477 -24.02 5.80 -15.72
C PRO A 477 -23.54 4.42 -16.19
N VAL A 478 -22.48 3.89 -15.58
CA VAL A 478 -21.96 2.53 -15.88
C VAL A 478 -22.86 1.46 -15.26
N PHE A 479 -23.27 1.66 -14.01
CA PHE A 479 -24.05 0.67 -13.26
C PHE A 479 -25.51 0.60 -13.70
N GLN A 480 -26.06 1.68 -14.25
CA GLN A 480 -27.43 1.71 -14.82
C GLN A 480 -27.63 0.73 -15.99
N ASP A 481 -26.56 0.30 -16.65
CA ASP A 481 -26.63 -0.73 -17.70
C ASP A 481 -26.95 -2.12 -17.13
N PHE A 482 -26.74 -2.32 -15.82
CA PHE A 482 -27.04 -3.59 -15.14
C PHE A 482 -28.44 -3.61 -14.56
N ALA A 483 -29.20 -4.65 -14.89
CA ALA A 483 -30.61 -4.76 -14.49
C ALA A 483 -30.80 -4.73 -12.97
N TRP A 484 -29.89 -5.38 -12.21
CA TRP A 484 -29.94 -5.45 -10.75
C TRP A 484 -29.69 -4.11 -10.06
N PHE A 485 -28.98 -3.15 -10.71
CA PHE A 485 -28.72 -1.83 -10.10
C PHE A 485 -29.98 -0.96 -10.02
N ARG A 486 -31.05 -1.31 -10.75
CA ARG A 486 -32.34 -0.61 -10.68
C ARG A 486 -33.04 -0.77 -9.32
N ASP A 487 -32.70 -1.84 -8.58
CA ASP A 487 -33.23 -2.12 -7.24
C ASP A 487 -32.41 -1.43 -6.14
N ILE A 488 -31.35 -0.72 -6.48
CA ILE A 488 -30.49 0.04 -5.57
C ILE A 488 -30.99 1.49 -5.49
N ASP A 489 -31.13 2.01 -4.27
CA ASP A 489 -31.40 3.43 -4.07
C ASP A 489 -30.18 4.26 -4.49
N GLN A 490 -30.34 4.98 -5.61
CA GLN A 490 -29.24 5.75 -6.18
C GLN A 490 -28.90 6.98 -5.35
N ALA A 491 -29.84 7.56 -4.62
CA ALA A 491 -29.57 8.73 -3.76
C ALA A 491 -28.72 8.33 -2.56
N ASP A 492 -29.04 7.22 -1.89
CA ASP A 492 -28.28 6.67 -0.79
C ASP A 492 -26.91 6.13 -1.28
N PHE A 493 -26.86 5.53 -2.49
CA PHE A 493 -25.58 5.13 -3.09
C PHE A 493 -24.67 6.33 -3.31
N ILE A 494 -25.16 7.41 -3.94
CA ILE A 494 -24.39 8.63 -4.20
C ILE A 494 -24.01 9.32 -2.87
N ALA A 495 -24.88 9.26 -1.86
CA ALA A 495 -24.57 9.74 -0.53
C ALA A 495 -23.48 8.92 0.17
N GLY A 496 -23.11 7.75 -0.38
CA GLY A 496 -22.07 6.87 0.17
C GLY A 496 -22.53 6.12 1.42
N ASP A 497 -23.82 5.78 1.51
CA ASP A 497 -24.28 4.90 2.57
C ASP A 497 -23.56 3.54 2.49
N ALA A 498 -22.87 3.16 3.56
CA ALA A 498 -22.01 1.97 3.56
C ALA A 498 -22.78 0.68 3.28
N HIS A 499 -24.02 0.56 3.78
CA HIS A 499 -24.86 -0.62 3.54
C HIS A 499 -25.33 -0.68 2.08
N VAL A 500 -25.56 0.49 1.45
CA VAL A 500 -25.96 0.51 0.04
C VAL A 500 -24.78 0.16 -0.85
N VAL A 501 -23.58 0.69 -0.56
CA VAL A 501 -22.35 0.33 -1.28
C VAL A 501 -22.04 -1.17 -1.12
N GLN A 502 -22.20 -1.73 0.08
CA GLN A 502 -22.04 -3.16 0.33
C GLN A 502 -23.01 -3.99 -0.50
N ARG A 503 -24.32 -3.62 -0.51
CA ARG A 503 -25.31 -4.32 -1.36
C ARG A 503 -24.96 -4.28 -2.84
N VAL A 504 -24.33 -3.22 -3.32
CA VAL A 504 -23.83 -3.14 -4.70
C VAL A 504 -22.71 -4.17 -4.94
N LEU A 505 -21.77 -4.31 -4.01
CA LEU A 505 -20.72 -5.34 -4.07
C LEU A 505 -21.32 -6.74 -4.06
N GLU A 506 -22.19 -7.05 -3.09
CA GLU A 506 -22.85 -8.36 -2.95
C GLU A 506 -23.69 -8.71 -4.18
N ALA A 507 -24.49 -7.75 -4.69
CA ALA A 507 -25.33 -7.98 -5.87
C ALA A 507 -24.52 -8.25 -7.14
N SER A 508 -23.27 -7.81 -7.21
CA SER A 508 -22.40 -7.99 -8.38
C SER A 508 -21.44 -9.18 -8.26
N ALA A 509 -21.15 -9.69 -7.06
CA ALA A 509 -20.04 -10.60 -6.75
C ALA A 509 -19.99 -11.86 -7.64
N GLU A 510 -21.10 -12.55 -7.84
CA GLU A 510 -21.19 -13.78 -8.65
C GLU A 510 -21.55 -13.51 -10.14
N ARG A 511 -21.51 -12.24 -10.57
CA ARG A 511 -21.90 -11.85 -11.92
C ARG A 511 -20.69 -11.58 -12.79
N PRO A 512 -20.82 -11.65 -14.14
CA PRO A 512 -19.72 -11.35 -15.05
C PRO A 512 -19.14 -9.94 -14.88
N GLU A 513 -19.95 -8.99 -14.41
CA GLU A 513 -19.56 -7.61 -14.14
C GLU A 513 -18.97 -7.37 -12.73
N GLY A 514 -18.91 -8.38 -11.86
CA GLY A 514 -18.46 -8.24 -10.48
C GLY A 514 -17.07 -7.62 -10.35
N GLU A 515 -16.11 -8.06 -11.16
CA GLU A 515 -14.75 -7.50 -11.17
C GLU A 515 -14.74 -6.02 -11.61
N LEU A 516 -15.60 -5.64 -12.58
CA LEU A 516 -15.76 -4.24 -13.00
C LEU A 516 -16.29 -3.38 -11.85
N VAL A 517 -17.36 -3.83 -11.20
CA VAL A 517 -18.02 -3.09 -10.10
C VAL A 517 -17.07 -2.93 -8.93
N SER A 518 -16.42 -4.00 -8.49
CA SER A 518 -15.44 -3.99 -7.39
C SER A 518 -14.28 -3.05 -7.69
N THR A 519 -13.70 -3.12 -8.91
CA THR A 519 -12.59 -2.25 -9.33
C THR A 519 -12.99 -0.77 -9.34
N LEU A 520 -14.16 -0.43 -9.88
CA LEU A 520 -14.63 0.95 -9.94
C LEU A 520 -14.96 1.50 -8.55
N LEU A 521 -15.59 0.72 -7.69
CA LEU A 521 -15.86 1.09 -6.30
C LEU A 521 -14.57 1.32 -5.54
N LEU A 522 -13.61 0.38 -5.61
CA LEU A 522 -12.31 0.53 -4.94
C LEU A 522 -11.59 1.81 -5.37
N ARG A 523 -11.60 2.14 -6.67
CA ARG A 523 -11.02 3.38 -7.20
C ARG A 523 -11.73 4.65 -6.75
N SER A 524 -13.01 4.56 -6.38
CA SER A 524 -13.79 5.69 -5.86
C SER A 524 -13.53 5.96 -4.37
N MET A 525 -12.95 4.98 -3.64
CA MET A 525 -12.65 5.13 -2.22
C MET A 525 -11.53 6.13 -1.97
N LYS A 526 -11.62 6.84 -0.86
CA LYS A 526 -10.50 7.63 -0.34
C LYS A 526 -9.47 6.70 0.29
N ARG A 527 -8.23 7.17 0.41
CA ARG A 527 -7.21 6.44 1.18
C ARG A 527 -7.37 6.71 2.66
N ALA A 528 -7.13 5.69 3.48
CA ALA A 528 -6.99 5.88 4.91
C ALA A 528 -5.72 6.67 5.23
N VAL A 529 -5.77 7.53 6.25
CA VAL A 529 -4.67 8.40 6.69
C VAL A 529 -4.58 8.41 8.21
N TYR A 530 -3.42 8.77 8.74
CA TYR A 530 -3.28 9.04 10.17
C TYR A 530 -3.71 10.47 10.48
N ARG A 531 -4.41 10.65 11.62
CA ARG A 531 -4.81 11.95 12.15
C ARG A 531 -4.73 11.96 13.69
N PRO A 532 -4.46 13.12 14.31
CA PRO A 532 -4.56 13.26 15.77
C PRO A 532 -6.01 13.30 16.26
N ASP A 533 -6.96 13.66 15.39
CA ASP A 533 -8.37 13.73 15.70
C ASP A 533 -9.07 12.41 15.37
N CYS A 534 -9.87 11.89 16.31
CA CYS A 534 -10.64 10.68 16.13
C CYS A 534 -11.79 10.92 15.15
N ALA A 535 -11.80 10.15 14.05
CA ALA A 535 -12.92 10.10 13.12
C ALA A 535 -13.17 8.64 12.69
N ALA A 536 -14.26 8.41 11.98
CA ALA A 536 -14.67 7.08 11.56
C ALA A 536 -13.70 6.46 10.52
N HIS A 537 -13.65 5.15 10.50
CA HIS A 537 -13.01 4.36 9.46
C HIS A 537 -14.08 3.70 8.59
N TYR A 538 -14.41 4.32 7.45
CA TYR A 538 -15.52 3.93 6.58
C TYR A 538 -15.46 2.46 6.15
N GLY A 539 -14.35 1.99 5.58
CA GLY A 539 -14.21 0.61 5.11
C GLY A 539 -14.37 -0.46 6.20
N LEU A 540 -14.07 -0.13 7.47
CA LEU A 540 -14.26 -1.03 8.61
C LEU A 540 -15.61 -0.85 9.34
N ALA A 541 -16.43 0.09 8.92
CA ALA A 541 -17.65 0.51 9.63
C ALA A 541 -17.39 0.84 11.11
N SER A 542 -16.22 1.39 11.45
CA SER A 542 -15.79 1.65 12.82
C SER A 542 -15.82 3.14 13.14
N GLY A 543 -16.45 3.51 14.25
CA GLY A 543 -16.54 4.90 14.70
C GLY A 543 -15.26 5.44 15.36
N ALA A 544 -14.29 4.58 15.68
CA ALA A 544 -12.97 4.94 16.19
C ALA A 544 -12.00 3.78 15.91
N TYR A 545 -10.93 4.07 15.21
CA TYR A 545 -9.92 3.09 14.86
C TYR A 545 -8.51 3.67 14.98
N THR A 546 -7.57 2.88 15.45
CA THR A 546 -6.16 3.23 15.50
C THR A 546 -5.32 2.03 15.10
N HIS A 547 -4.07 2.24 14.82
CA HIS A 547 -3.09 1.17 14.72
C HIS A 547 -2.36 1.03 16.05
N PHE A 548 -2.39 -0.16 16.62
CA PHE A 548 -1.78 -0.51 17.90
C PHE A 548 -0.95 -1.80 17.81
N THR A 549 -1.26 -2.64 16.82
CA THR A 549 -0.85 -4.04 16.79
C THR A 549 0.49 -4.32 16.10
N SER A 550 1.20 -3.30 15.58
CA SER A 550 2.49 -3.52 14.89
C SER A 550 3.53 -2.41 15.16
N PRO A 551 3.97 -2.20 16.40
CA PRO A 551 4.89 -1.13 16.78
C PRO A 551 6.36 -1.38 16.34
N ILE A 552 6.74 -2.61 15.97
CA ILE A 552 8.08 -2.92 15.43
C ILE A 552 8.24 -2.27 14.05
N ARG A 553 7.17 -2.27 13.26
CA ARG A 553 7.22 -1.84 11.85
C ARG A 553 6.39 -0.60 11.52
N ARG A 554 5.63 -0.01 12.46
CA ARG A 554 4.86 1.23 12.25
C ARG A 554 5.05 2.21 13.39
N TYR A 555 5.55 3.39 13.08
CA TYR A 555 5.78 4.45 14.08
C TYR A 555 4.49 4.96 14.75
N PRO A 556 3.33 5.11 14.06
CA PRO A 556 2.09 5.48 14.72
C PRO A 556 1.68 4.52 15.84
N ASP A 557 1.89 3.21 15.69
CA ASP A 557 1.60 2.20 16.73
C ASP A 557 2.48 2.44 17.97
N LEU A 558 3.77 2.74 17.77
CA LEU A 558 4.70 3.08 18.84
C LEU A 558 4.24 4.33 19.62
N VAL A 559 3.74 5.34 18.92
CA VAL A 559 3.16 6.54 19.54
C VAL A 559 1.91 6.17 20.35
N VAL A 560 1.01 5.36 19.80
CA VAL A 560 -0.20 4.88 20.48
C VAL A 560 0.15 4.11 21.75
N HIS A 561 1.17 3.24 21.73
CA HIS A 561 1.66 2.52 22.89
C HIS A 561 2.14 3.46 24.00
N ARG A 562 2.89 4.51 23.65
CA ARG A 562 3.37 5.51 24.61
C ARG A 562 2.23 6.25 25.29
N MET A 563 1.23 6.71 24.51
CA MET A 563 0.06 7.41 25.03
C MET A 563 -0.80 6.49 25.90
N LEU A 564 -1.00 5.24 25.47
CA LEU A 564 -1.74 4.25 26.25
C LEU A 564 -1.04 3.94 27.58
N LYS A 565 0.27 3.70 27.58
CA LYS A 565 1.05 3.44 28.80
C LYS A 565 1.02 4.61 29.76
N ALA A 566 1.10 5.84 29.26
CA ALA A 566 0.98 7.04 30.10
C ALA A 566 -0.41 7.14 30.74
N LEU A 567 -1.45 6.82 30.00
CA LEU A 567 -2.84 6.82 30.50
C LEU A 567 -3.07 5.75 31.57
N ILE A 568 -2.63 4.50 31.30
CA ILE A 568 -2.74 3.38 32.25
C ILE A 568 -1.93 3.66 33.52
N GLY A 569 -0.75 4.24 33.38
CA GLY A 569 0.12 4.63 34.51
C GLY A 569 -0.37 5.86 35.29
N GLY A 570 -1.53 6.44 34.95
CA GLY A 570 -2.09 7.62 35.61
C GLY A 570 -1.28 8.91 35.42
N ARG A 571 -0.49 8.98 34.34
CA ARG A 571 0.39 10.13 34.01
C ARG A 571 0.17 10.58 32.56
N PRO A 572 -1.06 10.95 32.17
CA PRO A 572 -1.36 11.34 30.78
C PRO A 572 -0.62 12.62 30.35
N GLU A 573 -0.16 13.44 31.30
CA GLU A 573 0.65 14.64 31.07
C GLU A 573 2.12 14.35 30.72
N LYS A 574 2.58 13.12 30.88
CA LYS A 574 3.98 12.73 30.64
C LYS A 574 4.53 13.16 29.27
N PHE A 575 3.65 13.22 28.26
CA PHE A 575 3.99 13.57 26.88
C PHE A 575 3.32 14.85 26.40
N ASP A 576 3.01 15.80 27.30
CA ASP A 576 2.33 17.05 26.91
C ASP A 576 3.15 17.89 25.92
N GLN A 577 4.47 17.87 26.02
CA GLN A 577 5.36 18.59 25.10
C GLN A 577 5.38 17.94 23.71
N GLU A 578 5.33 16.62 23.63
CA GLU A 578 5.38 15.85 22.41
C GLU A 578 4.05 15.85 21.65
N LYS A 579 2.93 16.14 22.31
CA LYS A 579 1.60 16.23 21.69
C LYS A 579 1.56 17.22 20.54
N SER A 580 2.34 18.28 20.60
CA SER A 580 2.44 19.27 19.52
C SER A 580 3.01 18.72 18.22
N ALA A 581 3.76 17.62 18.28
CA ALA A 581 4.33 16.95 17.11
C ALA A 581 3.35 15.98 16.42
N LEU A 582 2.22 15.60 17.08
CA LEU A 582 1.29 14.60 16.53
C LEU A 582 0.74 14.94 15.14
N PRO A 583 0.36 16.20 14.82
CA PRO A 583 -0.12 16.52 13.46
C PRO A 583 0.95 16.23 12.40
N TRP A 584 2.19 16.65 12.63
CA TRP A 584 3.30 16.37 11.73
C TRP A 584 3.61 14.87 11.61
N ILE A 585 3.62 14.15 12.76
CA ILE A 585 3.84 12.69 12.76
C ILE A 585 2.75 11.99 11.95
N ALA A 586 1.50 12.40 12.08
CA ALA A 586 0.37 11.83 11.33
C ALA A 586 0.53 12.01 9.82
N GLU A 587 0.86 13.22 9.39
CA GLU A 587 1.08 13.56 7.98
C GLU A 587 2.30 12.80 7.44
N HIS A 588 3.44 12.90 8.11
CA HIS A 588 4.68 12.23 7.73
C HIS A 588 4.52 10.70 7.64
N SER A 589 3.86 10.07 8.64
CA SER A 589 3.63 8.63 8.61
C SER A 589 2.72 8.21 7.45
N SER A 590 1.71 9.03 7.10
CA SER A 590 0.83 8.76 5.95
C SER A 590 1.60 8.89 4.63
N ASP A 591 2.53 9.83 4.53
CA ASP A 591 3.37 10.03 3.35
C ASP A 591 4.38 8.88 3.18
N MET A 592 5.07 8.50 4.27
CA MET A 592 6.04 7.41 4.26
C MET A 592 5.38 6.05 3.98
N GLU A 593 4.15 5.81 4.47
CA GLU A 593 3.37 4.63 4.13
C GLU A 593 3.12 4.56 2.61
N ARG A 594 2.74 5.68 1.98
CA ARG A 594 2.54 5.74 0.52
C ARG A 594 3.83 5.50 -0.27
N ILE A 595 4.95 6.01 0.23
CA ILE A 595 6.27 5.78 -0.37
C ILE A 595 6.65 4.31 -0.24
N ALA A 596 6.48 3.73 0.94
CA ALA A 596 6.77 2.32 1.20
C ALA A 596 5.93 1.37 0.33
N GLU A 597 4.60 1.62 0.25
CA GLU A 597 3.69 0.86 -0.63
C GLU A 597 4.12 0.95 -2.10
N LYS A 598 4.48 2.16 -2.55
CA LYS A 598 4.89 2.37 -3.94
C LYS A 598 6.22 1.69 -4.24
N ALA A 599 7.21 1.78 -3.34
CA ALA A 599 8.50 1.12 -3.48
C ALA A 599 8.36 -0.41 -3.46
N ALA A 600 7.58 -0.97 -2.53
CA ALA A 600 7.30 -2.40 -2.45
C ALA A 600 6.68 -2.92 -3.75
N ARG A 601 5.62 -2.25 -4.25
CA ARG A 601 4.99 -2.62 -5.52
C ARG A 601 5.93 -2.51 -6.70
N GLU A 602 6.73 -1.44 -6.77
CA GLU A 602 7.70 -1.22 -7.85
C GLU A 602 8.79 -2.31 -7.85
N SER A 603 9.28 -2.72 -6.68
CA SER A 603 10.26 -3.80 -6.57
C SER A 603 9.70 -5.16 -7.03
N GLN A 604 8.44 -5.47 -6.68
CA GLN A 604 7.75 -6.66 -7.16
C GLN A 604 7.55 -6.61 -8.68
N GLU A 605 7.12 -5.45 -9.22
CA GLU A 605 6.86 -5.25 -10.65
C GLU A 605 8.12 -5.49 -11.50
N VAL A 606 9.27 -4.94 -11.08
CA VAL A 606 10.52 -5.12 -11.80
C VAL A 606 10.90 -6.60 -11.92
N LYS A 607 10.88 -7.34 -10.80
CA LYS A 607 11.20 -8.78 -10.78
C LYS A 607 10.14 -9.63 -11.48
N LEU A 608 8.89 -9.21 -11.46
CA LEU A 608 7.80 -9.85 -12.21
C LEU A 608 8.00 -9.73 -13.73
N ILE A 609 8.41 -8.54 -14.21
CA ILE A 609 8.71 -8.30 -15.62
C ILE A 609 9.95 -9.10 -16.04
N GLU A 610 11.01 -9.14 -15.22
CA GLU A 610 12.20 -9.95 -15.41
C GLU A 610 11.84 -11.44 -15.53
N TYR A 611 10.97 -11.95 -14.66
CA TYR A 611 10.45 -13.31 -14.76
C TYR A 611 9.75 -13.58 -16.08
N LEU A 612 8.96 -12.61 -16.57
CA LEU A 612 8.15 -12.77 -17.79
C LEU A 612 8.95 -12.64 -19.08
N GLU A 613 10.18 -12.11 -19.07
CA GLU A 613 11.05 -12.00 -20.26
C GLU A 613 11.21 -13.34 -20.99
N ARG A 614 11.34 -14.43 -20.24
CA ARG A 614 11.49 -15.81 -20.77
C ARG A 614 10.24 -16.33 -21.47
N PHE A 615 9.10 -15.65 -21.32
CA PHE A 615 7.81 -16.06 -21.87
C PHE A 615 7.32 -15.17 -23.04
N VAL A 616 8.20 -14.35 -23.59
CA VAL A 616 7.88 -13.54 -24.78
C VAL A 616 7.45 -14.46 -25.94
N GLY A 617 6.33 -14.13 -26.57
CA GLY A 617 5.68 -14.93 -27.61
C GLY A 617 4.60 -15.89 -27.10
N GLN A 618 4.48 -16.12 -25.80
CA GLN A 618 3.45 -17.00 -25.23
C GLN A 618 2.10 -16.29 -25.06
N THR A 619 1.04 -17.09 -25.01
CA THR A 619 -0.34 -16.64 -24.83
C THR A 619 -0.75 -16.77 -23.37
N PHE A 620 -1.38 -15.72 -22.84
CA PHE A 620 -1.89 -15.65 -21.47
C PHE A 620 -3.36 -15.27 -21.45
N SER A 621 -4.08 -15.69 -20.41
CA SER A 621 -5.37 -15.14 -20.05
C SER A 621 -5.17 -13.81 -19.32
N ALA A 622 -5.97 -12.80 -19.66
CA ALA A 622 -5.86 -11.48 -19.08
C ALA A 622 -7.24 -10.82 -18.95
N THR A 623 -7.32 -9.88 -18.02
CA THR A 623 -8.47 -8.99 -17.83
C THR A 623 -8.06 -7.55 -18.17
N VAL A 624 -8.92 -6.81 -18.90
CA VAL A 624 -8.69 -5.38 -19.16
C VAL A 624 -8.77 -4.61 -17.83
N SER A 625 -7.66 -4.08 -17.37
CA SER A 625 -7.55 -3.31 -16.11
C SER A 625 -7.73 -1.80 -16.32
N GLY A 626 -7.67 -1.33 -17.57
CA GLY A 626 -7.85 0.08 -17.90
C GLY A 626 -7.91 0.32 -19.40
N VAL A 627 -8.48 1.45 -19.78
CA VAL A 627 -8.50 1.90 -21.18
C VAL A 627 -8.07 3.36 -21.29
N ALA A 628 -7.31 3.67 -22.32
CA ALA A 628 -6.80 5.01 -22.62
C ALA A 628 -6.84 5.27 -24.12
N THR A 629 -6.71 6.52 -24.54
CA THR A 629 -6.72 6.89 -25.97
C THR A 629 -5.61 6.23 -26.80
N TYR A 630 -4.57 5.71 -26.14
CA TYR A 630 -3.41 5.08 -26.80
C TYR A 630 -3.39 3.54 -26.68
N GLY A 631 -4.34 2.92 -25.97
CA GLY A 631 -4.42 1.48 -25.83
C GLY A 631 -5.24 0.99 -24.65
N ALA A 632 -5.25 -0.32 -24.45
CA ALA A 632 -5.88 -0.99 -23.31
C ALA A 632 -4.82 -1.59 -22.39
N TYR A 633 -4.90 -1.31 -21.09
CA TYR A 633 -4.14 -2.00 -20.07
C TYR A 633 -4.78 -3.35 -19.78
N VAL A 634 -3.97 -4.36 -19.64
CA VAL A 634 -4.39 -5.72 -19.30
C VAL A 634 -3.61 -6.26 -18.14
N ARG A 635 -4.28 -6.94 -17.24
CA ARG A 635 -3.71 -7.64 -16.10
C ARG A 635 -3.85 -9.13 -16.31
N LEU A 636 -2.74 -9.85 -16.24
CA LEU A 636 -2.68 -11.31 -16.31
C LEU A 636 -3.25 -11.93 -15.03
N ASP A 637 -3.57 -13.23 -15.07
CA ASP A 637 -4.04 -13.96 -13.89
C ASP A 637 -2.97 -14.01 -12.76
N ASN A 638 -1.69 -13.84 -13.10
CA ASN A 638 -0.58 -13.70 -12.14
C ASN A 638 -0.34 -12.26 -11.67
N THR A 639 -1.28 -11.37 -11.88
CA THR A 639 -1.32 -9.94 -11.53
C THR A 639 -0.40 -9.02 -12.33
N ALA A 640 0.47 -9.53 -13.22
CA ALA A 640 1.29 -8.69 -14.08
C ALA A 640 0.42 -7.78 -14.96
N GLU A 641 0.75 -6.50 -15.00
CA GLU A 641 0.00 -5.51 -15.79
C GLU A 641 0.85 -4.99 -16.95
N GLY A 642 0.23 -4.82 -18.13
CA GLY A 642 0.91 -4.26 -19.29
C GLY A 642 -0.06 -3.63 -20.27
N LEU A 643 0.47 -3.14 -21.39
CA LEU A 643 -0.27 -2.36 -22.38
C LEU A 643 -0.46 -3.15 -23.67
N ILE A 644 -1.69 -3.12 -24.20
CA ILE A 644 -1.95 -3.39 -25.60
C ILE A 644 -2.04 -2.03 -26.31
N PRO A 645 -0.99 -1.57 -27.01
CA PRO A 645 -1.07 -0.30 -27.75
C PRO A 645 -2.13 -0.36 -28.85
N CYS A 646 -2.77 0.76 -29.20
CA CYS A 646 -3.78 0.79 -30.27
C CYS A 646 -3.30 0.18 -31.60
N LYS A 647 -2.00 0.34 -31.93
CA LYS A 647 -1.40 -0.32 -33.12
C LYS A 647 -1.44 -1.85 -33.10
N ASN A 648 -1.56 -2.45 -31.90
CA ASN A 648 -1.64 -3.90 -31.70
C ASN A 648 -3.10 -4.38 -31.55
N LEU A 649 -4.07 -3.48 -31.25
CA LEU A 649 -5.50 -3.80 -31.20
C LEU A 649 -6.06 -4.02 -32.61
N GLY A 650 -5.63 -3.23 -33.59
CA GLY A 650 -6.07 -3.32 -34.97
C GLY A 650 -5.45 -2.23 -35.84
N SER A 651 -5.77 -2.24 -37.15
CA SER A 651 -5.29 -1.24 -38.12
C SER A 651 -6.23 -0.02 -38.23
N GLU A 652 -7.29 0.03 -37.43
CA GLU A 652 -8.32 1.08 -37.40
C GLU A 652 -8.10 2.08 -36.27
N TYR A 653 -8.85 3.16 -36.28
CA TYR A 653 -8.89 4.11 -35.17
C TYR A 653 -9.82 3.61 -34.06
N PHE A 654 -9.33 3.65 -32.81
CA PHE A 654 -10.09 3.29 -31.62
C PHE A 654 -10.53 4.55 -30.88
N ALA A 655 -11.82 4.74 -30.74
CA ALA A 655 -12.43 5.83 -29.98
C ALA A 655 -12.61 5.43 -28.51
N LEU A 656 -12.14 6.28 -27.59
CA LEU A 656 -12.34 6.09 -26.15
C LEU A 656 -13.68 6.67 -25.72
N ASP A 657 -14.49 5.85 -25.06
CA ASP A 657 -15.62 6.29 -24.26
C ASP A 657 -15.18 6.31 -22.78
N PRO A 658 -14.91 7.47 -22.20
CA PRO A 658 -14.40 7.58 -20.83
C PRO A 658 -15.48 7.28 -19.77
N VAL A 659 -16.77 7.39 -20.11
CA VAL A 659 -17.88 7.11 -19.20
C VAL A 659 -18.09 5.60 -19.09
N GLN A 660 -18.10 4.91 -20.24
CA GLN A 660 -18.28 3.46 -20.29
C GLN A 660 -16.98 2.68 -20.11
N HIS A 661 -15.85 3.36 -19.88
CA HIS A 661 -14.52 2.74 -19.78
C HIS A 661 -14.24 1.75 -20.93
N ARG A 662 -14.46 2.20 -22.17
CA ARG A 662 -14.44 1.36 -23.36
C ARG A 662 -13.69 2.00 -24.52
N LEU A 663 -12.87 1.21 -25.24
CA LEU A 663 -12.31 1.54 -26.54
C LEU A 663 -13.13 0.82 -27.63
N THR A 664 -13.54 1.52 -28.69
CA THR A 664 -14.30 0.94 -29.79
C THR A 664 -13.66 1.28 -31.12
N GLY A 665 -13.39 0.26 -31.93
CA GLY A 665 -12.90 0.40 -33.30
C GLY A 665 -13.97 1.01 -34.20
N GLN A 666 -13.62 2.01 -35.02
CA GLN A 666 -14.57 2.75 -35.86
C GLN A 666 -15.06 1.95 -37.07
N ASP A 667 -14.22 1.06 -37.60
CA ASP A 667 -14.54 0.33 -38.82
C ASP A 667 -15.17 -1.04 -38.52
N THR A 668 -14.66 -1.76 -37.55
CA THR A 668 -15.10 -3.13 -37.21
C THR A 668 -16.11 -3.18 -36.07
N GLY A 669 -16.21 -2.13 -35.25
CA GLY A 669 -16.94 -2.14 -33.98
C GLY A 669 -16.33 -3.02 -32.91
N ALA A 670 -15.10 -3.50 -33.10
CA ALA A 670 -14.35 -4.25 -32.06
C ALA A 670 -14.26 -3.41 -30.78
N SER A 671 -14.55 -4.03 -29.65
CA SER A 671 -14.69 -3.29 -28.38
C SER A 671 -13.85 -3.93 -27.29
N TYR A 672 -13.13 -3.10 -26.55
CA TYR A 672 -12.34 -3.47 -25.36
C TYR A 672 -12.80 -2.63 -24.18
N ARG A 673 -13.35 -3.25 -23.15
CA ARG A 673 -13.85 -2.52 -21.97
C ARG A 673 -13.20 -3.01 -20.69
N LEU A 674 -13.22 -2.19 -19.67
CA LEU A 674 -12.74 -2.53 -18.33
C LEU A 674 -13.39 -3.85 -17.84
N ALA A 675 -12.60 -4.70 -17.16
CA ALA A 675 -12.94 -6.03 -16.66
C ALA A 675 -13.30 -7.08 -17.74
N GLN A 676 -13.11 -6.80 -19.03
CA GLN A 676 -13.27 -7.79 -20.09
C GLN A 676 -12.12 -8.79 -20.05
N ARG A 677 -12.43 -10.09 -20.02
CA ARG A 677 -11.44 -11.16 -20.20
C ARG A 677 -11.12 -11.38 -21.66
N LEU A 678 -9.84 -11.57 -21.96
CA LEU A 678 -9.35 -11.87 -23.30
C LEU A 678 -8.03 -12.65 -23.23
N ALA A 679 -7.72 -13.40 -24.29
CA ALA A 679 -6.42 -13.99 -24.47
C ALA A 679 -5.46 -12.98 -25.11
N VAL A 680 -4.24 -12.86 -24.58
CA VAL A 680 -3.21 -11.93 -25.05
C VAL A 680 -1.90 -12.66 -25.28
N VAL A 681 -1.10 -12.20 -26.24
CA VAL A 681 0.26 -12.66 -26.47
C VAL A 681 1.23 -11.61 -25.94
N LEU A 682 2.19 -12.01 -25.14
CA LEU A 682 3.28 -11.13 -24.67
C LEU A 682 4.23 -10.85 -25.85
N VAL A 683 4.33 -9.57 -26.24
CA VAL A 683 5.14 -9.12 -27.38
C VAL A 683 6.54 -8.72 -26.93
N SER A 684 6.63 -8.01 -25.80
CA SER A 684 7.92 -7.62 -25.21
C SER A 684 7.77 -7.45 -23.70
N ALA A 685 8.86 -7.75 -22.99
CA ALA A 685 9.05 -7.43 -21.58
C ALA A 685 10.33 -6.61 -21.46
N ASP A 686 10.26 -5.49 -20.77
CA ASP A 686 11.38 -4.58 -20.54
C ASP A 686 11.42 -4.19 -19.06
N PRO A 687 12.25 -4.87 -18.25
CA PRO A 687 12.36 -4.61 -16.82
C PRO A 687 12.85 -3.18 -16.51
N ARG A 688 13.71 -2.60 -17.36
CA ARG A 688 14.26 -1.25 -17.19
C ARG A 688 13.21 -0.17 -17.40
N ALA A 689 12.44 -0.30 -18.50
CA ALA A 689 11.32 0.60 -18.76
C ALA A 689 10.08 0.25 -17.93
N ARG A 690 10.12 -0.85 -17.15
CA ARG A 690 9.00 -1.42 -16.40
C ARG A 690 7.76 -1.57 -17.27
N ARG A 691 7.92 -2.28 -18.38
CA ARG A 691 6.90 -2.31 -19.42
C ARG A 691 6.72 -3.71 -19.97
N LEU A 692 5.46 -4.13 -20.02
CA LEU A 692 5.00 -5.28 -20.77
C LEU A 692 4.12 -4.80 -21.92
N ASP A 693 4.44 -5.18 -23.15
CA ASP A 693 3.60 -4.94 -24.32
C ASP A 693 2.91 -6.23 -24.76
N PHE A 694 1.62 -6.11 -25.00
CA PHE A 694 0.78 -7.22 -25.43
C PHE A 694 0.12 -6.95 -26.78
N ARG A 695 -0.42 -8.00 -27.39
CA ARG A 695 -1.40 -7.96 -28.46
C ARG A 695 -2.52 -8.98 -28.17
N PRO A 696 -3.75 -8.78 -28.66
CA PRO A 696 -4.77 -9.82 -28.57
C PRO A 696 -4.28 -11.09 -29.26
N ALA A 697 -4.56 -12.26 -28.68
CA ALA A 697 -4.41 -13.52 -29.39
C ALA A 697 -5.41 -13.54 -30.53
N ARG A 698 -4.97 -13.85 -31.73
CA ARG A 698 -5.88 -14.06 -32.87
C ARG A 698 -6.50 -15.45 -32.69
N ASP A 699 -7.83 -15.53 -32.75
CA ASP A 699 -8.46 -16.81 -32.95
C ASP A 699 -7.92 -17.39 -34.25
N GLU A 700 -7.18 -18.49 -34.17
CA GLU A 700 -6.88 -19.29 -35.35
C GLU A 700 -8.20 -19.88 -35.84
N ARG A 701 -8.82 -19.21 -36.81
CA ARG A 701 -9.97 -19.72 -37.56
C ARG A 701 -9.47 -20.64 -38.67
#